data_fd0f90d85ed7efd6f96aef9e3b68013c
#
_entry.id   fd0f90d85ed7efd6f96aef9e3b68013c
#
_cell.length_a   1.000
_cell.length_b   1.000
_cell.length_c   1.000
_cell.angle_alpha   90.00
_cell.angle_beta   90.00
_cell.angle_gamma   90.00
#
_symmetry.space_group_name_H-M   'P 1'
#
loop_
_entity.id
_entity.type
_entity.pdbx_description
1 polymer ?
#
loop_
_entity_poly.entity_id
_entity_poly.type
_entity_poly.pdbx_seq_one_letter_code
_entity_poly.pdbx_strand_id
1 'polypeptide(L)'
;MKAATIPQPLARPRHLVAAESQPLFRAITRSLIDIVVPVFNEEEILQQSITTLDEYMAKHLPYRYQITIADNGSHDKTLEIANNLAEKHQSVRVVSLAERGRGRALKQAWQNSPADILAYMDADLSTSLDDFLPMIQPLVAGEAGVAIGSRLMKDSRTSRGLKREFISRCYNSIIKWTSCTKFSDAQCGFKAIRRDVAAKFLPKIKDNEWFFDTELLIKTERAGVPIYEQPVTWIEDTDSRVKIVKTAVDDLKGLYRVNKELDNRSWFEKWMLPVLLALTGALYLFGALHNGMANSYYAAAVQAASQDWTAWLFGSLDAANYVSVDKPPLATMLMGLSARLFGFSSFSMLLPSVLAGVGSVWLVYGAVKRQFGFASAVIAGSVLAFTPVAALMFGFNNPDAILTLMLTASGYAFLRSLEGKRPLLWLGLAALFTGLAFNTKMLQGLMVLPAMALVYLVFARPPIVTRLLHVMFAGVITTMSTLWWSVLVWLTPAGSRPWVGSTNDNNIWSLIFGYNGFGRLLGGQGNGGPGGGTPPGDGIGATTTLQNTVSTTQTMADGAGMMPGGMGGGPGGGHGPGDTGFGGQTGIFRIFNNDFGPNIAWLLVLALAGGGLMLWILRKTPRTNRGRAAVIFWMLWLLIHIVIFSMTSGVIHPYYVVVMAPAVAALVGISLPFLWGAYTRRKSYAWLLSVLVGVTAAIAVMILGYAGTMTWLMWIVGLLGLAGMIGLLINLYVPQRWLQNLAIITAIAACTLAPTVYTLATVNVAHTGSIPTAGPNSTAMRRSNNESSQADGQLVQYLLRHQHGATWLVAVASANESAAIQLTSGQPVMAVGGFNGSDTPLTLEQFKQLVKVGKVKYYAISSHGRGGGGPGGGNNEITTWVKQTGTVVNYGGSDVTLYELSRE
;
A
#
# COMPACT_ATOMS: atom_id res chain seq x y z
N MET A 1 23.38 -36.23 44.27
CA MET A 1 23.39 -35.46 45.50
C MET A 1 24.26 -34.24 45.36
N LYS A 2 23.69 -33.10 45.13
CA LYS A 2 24.15 -31.73 45.48
C LYS A 2 22.93 -30.85 45.44
N ALA A 3 22.55 -30.36 46.63
CA ALA A 3 21.37 -29.52 46.83
C ALA A 3 21.60 -28.12 46.26
N ALA A 4 20.60 -27.59 45.51
CA ALA A 4 20.55 -26.22 45.06
C ALA A 4 20.06 -25.35 46.22
N THR A 5 20.88 -24.40 46.65
CA THR A 5 20.55 -23.36 47.66
C THR A 5 19.70 -22.28 46.99
N ILE A 6 18.53 -22.05 47.55
CA ILE A 6 17.61 -20.93 47.22
C ILE A 6 18.20 -19.66 47.86
N PRO A 7 18.36 -18.53 47.12
CA PRO A 7 18.77 -17.28 47.74
C PRO A 7 17.62 -16.67 48.54
N GLN A 8 17.88 -16.34 49.83
CA GLN A 8 16.97 -15.58 50.70
C GLN A 8 16.80 -14.13 50.15
N PRO A 9 15.61 -13.52 50.31
CA PRO A 9 15.39 -12.14 49.96
C PRO A 9 16.11 -11.20 50.92
N LEU A 10 16.85 -10.23 50.34
CA LEU A 10 17.51 -9.13 51.07
C LEU A 10 16.53 -8.37 51.93
N ALA A 11 16.78 -8.31 53.21
CA ALA A 11 16.03 -7.53 54.19
C ALA A 11 16.16 -6.03 53.87
N ARG A 12 15.03 -5.34 53.67
CA ARG A 12 14.96 -3.88 53.53
C ARG A 12 15.31 -3.21 54.87
N PRO A 13 16.09 -2.13 54.85
CA PRO A 13 16.39 -1.40 56.07
C PRO A 13 15.13 -0.73 56.67
N ARG A 14 14.87 -0.98 57.93
CA ARG A 14 13.69 -0.54 58.68
C ARG A 14 13.54 0.99 58.86
N HIS A 15 14.43 1.81 58.33
CA HIS A 15 14.44 3.26 58.55
C HIS A 15 13.76 4.12 57.44
N LEU A 16 13.32 3.50 56.34
CA LEU A 16 12.66 4.24 55.24
C LEU A 16 11.13 4.17 55.28
N VAL A 17 10.53 3.36 56.13
CA VAL A 17 9.07 3.13 56.18
C VAL A 17 8.33 4.23 56.94
N ALA A 18 9.01 4.96 57.81
CA ALA A 18 8.34 5.97 58.70
C ALA A 18 8.25 7.39 58.11
N ALA A 19 9.03 7.71 57.03
CA ALA A 19 9.02 9.03 56.40
C ALA A 19 8.07 9.17 55.23
N GLU A 20 7.74 8.06 54.55
CA GLU A 20 6.83 8.06 53.36
C GLU A 20 5.35 7.97 53.73
N SER A 21 5.00 7.55 54.94
CA SER A 21 3.61 7.39 55.40
C SER A 21 2.96 8.71 55.90
N GLN A 22 3.72 9.72 56.25
CA GLN A 22 3.15 10.97 56.80
C GLN A 22 2.40 11.88 55.79
N PRO A 23 2.81 12.05 54.54
CA PRO A 23 2.03 12.83 53.57
C PRO A 23 0.75 12.09 53.10
N LEU A 24 0.79 10.78 53.03
CA LEU A 24 -0.40 9.98 52.68
C LEU A 24 -1.45 10.02 53.79
N PHE A 25 -1.03 9.90 55.04
CA PHE A 25 -1.92 9.95 56.21
C PHE A 25 -2.56 11.33 56.41
N ARG A 26 -1.88 12.44 56.10
CA ARG A 26 -2.42 13.79 56.09
C ARG A 26 -3.40 14.08 54.96
N ALA A 27 -3.22 13.42 53.79
CA ALA A 27 -4.15 13.50 52.68
C ALA A 27 -5.45 12.73 52.98
N ILE A 28 -5.34 11.57 53.67
CA ILE A 28 -6.46 10.70 54.04
C ILE A 28 -7.45 11.42 54.96
N THR A 29 -7.01 12.24 55.90
CA THR A 29 -7.91 12.91 56.88
C THR A 29 -8.57 14.20 56.39
N ARG A 30 -8.23 14.74 55.22
CA ARG A 30 -8.72 16.03 54.73
C ARG A 30 -9.60 15.98 53.48
N SER A 31 -9.51 14.95 52.61
CA SER A 31 -10.26 14.90 51.37
C SER A 31 -11.75 14.67 51.60
N LEU A 32 -12.57 15.53 51.01
CA LEU A 32 -14.03 15.35 50.94
C LEU A 32 -14.40 14.71 49.60
N ILE A 33 -15.24 13.70 49.65
CA ILE A 33 -15.71 12.95 48.47
C ILE A 33 -17.21 13.17 48.33
N ASP A 34 -17.66 13.62 47.17
CA ASP A 34 -19.09 13.76 46.86
C ASP A 34 -19.52 12.62 45.92
N ILE A 35 -20.49 11.82 46.38
CA ILE A 35 -21.06 10.70 45.66
C ILE A 35 -22.42 11.13 45.11
N VAL A 36 -22.48 11.50 43.84
CA VAL A 36 -23.70 11.93 43.18
C VAL A 36 -24.48 10.71 42.70
N VAL A 37 -25.75 10.63 43.05
CA VAL A 37 -26.71 9.61 42.60
C VAL A 37 -27.77 10.31 41.75
N PRO A 38 -27.70 10.26 40.40
CA PRO A 38 -28.73 10.84 39.57
C PRO A 38 -29.96 9.95 39.57
N VAL A 39 -31.13 10.57 39.82
CA VAL A 39 -32.40 9.84 39.96
C VAL A 39 -33.48 10.44 39.03
N PHE A 40 -34.35 9.58 38.48
CA PHE A 40 -35.52 9.98 37.71
C PHE A 40 -36.63 8.94 37.82
N ASN A 41 -37.68 9.24 38.57
CA ASN A 41 -38.81 8.34 38.85
C ASN A 41 -38.34 7.00 39.47
N GLU A 42 -37.61 7.07 40.59
CA GLU A 42 -37.02 5.93 41.30
C GLU A 42 -37.63 5.80 42.74
N GLU A 43 -38.94 6.12 42.91
CA GLU A 43 -39.62 6.09 44.19
C GLU A 43 -39.57 4.73 44.90
N GLU A 44 -39.49 3.63 44.14
CA GLU A 44 -39.49 2.26 44.71
C GLU A 44 -38.13 1.89 45.32
N ILE A 45 -37.02 2.29 44.75
CA ILE A 45 -35.68 1.83 45.14
C ILE A 45 -34.85 2.87 45.88
N LEU A 46 -35.15 4.18 45.74
CA LEU A 46 -34.32 5.28 46.22
C LEU A 46 -34.04 5.22 47.72
N GLN A 47 -35.07 4.96 48.55
CA GLN A 47 -34.92 4.92 50.02
C GLN A 47 -33.92 3.81 50.43
N GLN A 48 -34.09 2.62 49.88
CA GLN A 48 -33.23 1.47 50.20
C GLN A 48 -31.80 1.69 49.70
N SER A 49 -31.63 2.16 48.47
CA SER A 49 -30.33 2.37 47.82
C SER A 49 -29.49 3.41 48.60
N ILE A 50 -30.08 4.57 48.96
CA ILE A 50 -29.35 5.63 49.65
C ILE A 50 -29.01 5.19 51.07
N THR A 51 -29.92 4.50 51.78
CA THR A 51 -29.63 3.97 53.11
C THR A 51 -28.49 2.95 53.09
N THR A 52 -28.54 2.01 52.16
CA THR A 52 -27.47 1.01 51.96
C THR A 52 -26.14 1.68 51.61
N LEU A 53 -26.16 2.69 50.73
CA LEU A 53 -24.96 3.45 50.36
C LEU A 53 -24.37 4.20 51.53
N ASP A 54 -25.17 4.90 52.32
CA ASP A 54 -24.75 5.67 53.50
C ASP A 54 -24.14 4.77 54.57
N GLU A 55 -24.81 3.67 54.90
CA GLU A 55 -24.31 2.67 55.86
C GLU A 55 -22.99 2.04 55.42
N TYR A 56 -22.88 1.71 54.12
CA TYR A 56 -21.65 1.13 53.55
C TYR A 56 -20.50 2.14 53.62
N MET A 57 -20.73 3.39 53.19
CA MET A 57 -19.68 4.42 53.16
C MET A 57 -19.24 4.79 54.58
N ALA A 58 -20.17 4.89 55.55
CA ALA A 58 -19.86 5.16 56.96
C ALA A 58 -18.94 4.07 57.56
N LYS A 59 -19.10 2.81 57.13
CA LYS A 59 -18.34 1.68 57.65
C LYS A 59 -17.00 1.46 56.96
N HIS A 60 -16.90 1.70 55.65
CA HIS A 60 -15.77 1.25 54.82
C HIS A 60 -14.94 2.39 54.20
N LEU A 61 -15.47 3.63 54.10
CA LEU A 61 -14.77 4.74 53.46
C LEU A 61 -13.93 5.52 54.52
N PRO A 62 -12.58 5.55 54.39
CA PRO A 62 -11.71 6.24 55.36
C PRO A 62 -11.64 7.76 55.14
N TYR A 63 -12.50 8.33 54.28
CA TYR A 63 -12.54 9.74 53.89
C TYR A 63 -13.84 10.38 54.37
N ARG A 64 -13.84 11.72 54.49
CA ARG A 64 -15.09 12.48 54.65
C ARG A 64 -15.91 12.35 53.36
N TYR A 65 -17.19 12.10 53.44
CA TYR A 65 -18.06 11.99 52.30
C TYR A 65 -19.37 12.76 52.45
N GLN A 66 -20.00 13.04 51.35
CA GLN A 66 -21.40 13.42 51.21
C GLN A 66 -22.03 12.63 50.06
N ILE A 67 -23.31 12.36 50.15
CA ILE A 67 -24.13 11.76 49.10
C ILE A 67 -25.04 12.84 48.56
N THR A 68 -24.95 13.15 47.26
CA THR A 68 -25.79 14.13 46.61
C THR A 68 -26.83 13.43 45.73
N ILE A 69 -28.08 13.40 46.12
CA ILE A 69 -29.18 12.91 45.29
C ILE A 69 -29.49 14.00 44.29
N ALA A 70 -29.26 13.70 42.98
CA ALA A 70 -29.50 14.65 41.91
C ALA A 70 -30.80 14.26 41.17
N ASP A 71 -31.92 14.86 41.64
CA ASP A 71 -33.22 14.68 41.03
C ASP A 71 -33.30 15.35 39.66
N ASN A 72 -33.62 14.56 38.64
CA ASN A 72 -33.58 14.94 37.26
C ASN A 72 -35.00 15.24 36.71
N GLY A 73 -35.80 15.98 37.50
CA GLY A 73 -37.16 16.37 37.18
C GLY A 73 -38.14 15.20 37.28
N SER A 74 -38.11 14.45 38.36
CA SER A 74 -39.05 13.36 38.63
C SER A 74 -40.49 13.86 38.79
N HIS A 75 -41.45 13.04 38.42
CA HIS A 75 -42.89 13.33 38.47
C HIS A 75 -43.62 12.42 39.46
N ASP A 76 -42.95 11.51 40.13
CA ASP A 76 -43.38 10.64 41.17
C ASP A 76 -42.94 11.14 42.58
N LYS A 77 -43.00 10.30 43.58
CA LYS A 77 -42.56 10.65 44.93
C LYS A 77 -41.05 10.68 45.18
N THR A 78 -40.23 10.52 44.14
CA THR A 78 -38.77 10.46 44.22
C THR A 78 -38.20 11.69 44.96
N LEU A 79 -38.63 12.90 44.58
CA LEU A 79 -38.16 14.15 45.23
C LEU A 79 -38.57 14.28 46.71
N GLU A 80 -39.81 13.84 47.04
CA GLU A 80 -40.30 13.82 48.42
C GLU A 80 -39.43 12.86 49.26
N ILE A 81 -39.16 11.62 48.74
CA ILE A 81 -38.32 10.65 49.43
C ILE A 81 -36.88 11.19 49.57
N ALA A 82 -36.34 11.83 48.53
CA ALA A 82 -35.00 12.43 48.59
C ALA A 82 -34.87 13.49 49.68
N ASN A 83 -35.84 14.40 49.81
CA ASN A 83 -35.86 15.43 50.88
C ASN A 83 -35.96 14.79 52.24
N ASN A 84 -36.83 13.79 52.45
CA ASN A 84 -36.95 13.06 53.70
C ASN A 84 -35.63 12.34 54.11
N LEU A 85 -34.88 11.83 53.12
CA LEU A 85 -33.57 11.22 53.37
C LEU A 85 -32.53 12.28 53.79
N ALA A 86 -32.51 13.45 53.15
CA ALA A 86 -31.64 14.55 53.52
C ALA A 86 -31.91 15.13 54.94
N GLU A 87 -33.15 15.07 55.41
CA GLU A 87 -33.49 15.43 56.78
C GLU A 87 -33.00 14.39 57.82
N LYS A 88 -33.04 13.10 57.45
CA LYS A 88 -32.65 12.00 58.34
C LYS A 88 -31.13 11.77 58.39
N HIS A 89 -30.40 11.97 57.28
CA HIS A 89 -28.98 11.68 57.17
C HIS A 89 -28.18 12.96 56.95
N GLN A 90 -27.28 13.34 57.84
CA GLN A 90 -26.42 14.53 57.70
C GLN A 90 -25.45 14.47 56.52
N SER A 91 -25.16 13.28 56.03
CA SER A 91 -24.33 12.98 54.87
C SER A 91 -25.06 13.20 53.53
N VAL A 92 -26.41 13.31 53.53
CA VAL A 92 -27.22 13.36 52.31
C VAL A 92 -27.63 14.79 51.99
N ARG A 93 -27.55 15.14 50.68
CA ARG A 93 -28.02 16.43 50.14
C ARG A 93 -28.86 16.16 48.89
N VAL A 94 -29.74 17.09 48.56
CA VAL A 94 -30.61 17.02 47.39
C VAL A 94 -30.32 18.19 46.45
N VAL A 95 -30.20 17.91 45.16
CA VAL A 95 -30.17 18.90 44.10
C VAL A 95 -31.27 18.52 43.10
N SER A 96 -32.31 19.36 43.01
CA SER A 96 -33.43 19.13 42.06
C SER A 96 -33.31 20.03 40.83
N LEU A 97 -33.58 19.47 39.69
CA LEU A 97 -33.58 20.15 38.37
C LEU A 97 -35.00 20.14 37.79
N ALA A 98 -35.39 21.28 37.21
CA ALA A 98 -36.67 21.39 36.52
C ALA A 98 -36.69 20.70 35.15
N GLU A 99 -35.51 20.58 34.52
CA GLU A 99 -35.39 20.01 33.16
C GLU A 99 -34.66 18.67 33.22
N ARG A 100 -35.20 17.70 32.50
CA ARG A 100 -34.60 16.36 32.37
C ARG A 100 -33.23 16.39 31.66
N GLY A 101 -32.31 15.53 32.06
CA GLY A 101 -31.02 15.32 31.42
C GLY A 101 -29.98 14.77 32.41
N ARG A 102 -29.63 13.48 32.33
CA ARG A 102 -28.68 12.84 33.25
C ARG A 102 -27.33 13.59 33.31
N GLY A 103 -26.77 13.95 32.13
CA GLY A 103 -25.54 14.73 32.08
C GLY A 103 -25.68 16.13 32.67
N ARG A 104 -26.89 16.75 32.56
CA ARG A 104 -27.20 18.04 33.20
C ARG A 104 -27.18 17.93 34.68
N ALA A 105 -27.84 16.92 35.25
CA ALA A 105 -27.86 16.68 36.68
C ALA A 105 -26.45 16.51 37.27
N LEU A 106 -25.63 15.67 36.63
CA LEU A 106 -24.23 15.47 37.03
C LEU A 106 -23.39 16.75 36.95
N LYS A 107 -23.54 17.56 35.87
CA LYS A 107 -22.85 18.84 35.73
C LYS A 107 -23.19 19.79 36.87
N GLN A 108 -24.48 19.96 37.16
CA GLN A 108 -24.93 20.91 38.19
C GLN A 108 -24.50 20.46 39.57
N ALA A 109 -24.63 19.17 39.91
CA ALA A 109 -24.18 18.63 41.20
C ALA A 109 -22.66 18.81 41.37
N TRP A 110 -21.86 18.45 40.37
CA TRP A 110 -20.41 18.55 40.43
C TRP A 110 -19.86 19.97 40.40
N GLN A 111 -20.49 20.92 39.67
CA GLN A 111 -20.09 22.33 39.66
C GLN A 111 -20.32 23.03 41.00
N ASN A 112 -21.37 22.64 41.75
CA ASN A 112 -21.76 23.23 43.01
C ASN A 112 -21.15 22.48 44.20
N SER A 113 -20.45 21.37 44.01
CA SER A 113 -19.89 20.59 45.09
C SER A 113 -18.57 21.18 45.62
N PRO A 114 -18.41 21.29 46.96
CA PRO A 114 -17.15 21.70 47.55
C PRO A 114 -16.11 20.57 47.67
N ALA A 115 -16.45 19.35 47.27
CA ALA A 115 -15.63 18.16 47.46
C ALA A 115 -14.38 18.16 46.57
N ASP A 116 -13.31 17.47 47.00
CA ASP A 116 -12.06 17.33 46.30
C ASP A 116 -12.16 16.29 45.17
N ILE A 117 -12.95 15.24 45.43
CA ILE A 117 -13.27 14.17 44.50
C ILE A 117 -14.78 14.13 44.26
N LEU A 118 -15.17 14.15 43.01
CA LEU A 118 -16.56 14.12 42.56
C LEU A 118 -16.80 12.75 41.90
N ALA A 119 -17.61 11.94 42.55
CA ALA A 119 -17.96 10.62 42.05
C ALA A 119 -19.44 10.56 41.69
N TYR A 120 -19.84 9.60 40.87
CA TYR A 120 -21.23 9.22 40.68
C TYR A 120 -21.39 7.71 40.49
N MET A 121 -22.57 7.23 40.91
CA MET A 121 -23.05 5.87 40.66
C MET A 121 -24.54 5.86 40.35
N ASP A 122 -25.00 4.81 39.68
CA ASP A 122 -26.40 4.64 39.34
C ASP A 122 -27.22 4.29 40.61
N ALA A 123 -28.50 4.70 40.68
CA ALA A 123 -29.37 4.55 41.84
C ALA A 123 -29.69 3.09 42.20
N ASP A 124 -29.57 2.18 41.24
CA ASP A 124 -29.81 0.75 41.39
C ASP A 124 -28.66 -0.01 42.06
N LEU A 125 -27.54 0.68 42.36
CA LEU A 125 -26.32 0.11 42.93
C LEU A 125 -25.85 -1.18 42.17
N SER A 126 -26.07 -1.25 40.90
CA SER A 126 -25.68 -2.41 40.03
C SER A 126 -24.18 -2.74 40.06
N THR A 127 -23.32 -1.76 40.44
CA THR A 127 -21.88 -1.96 40.65
C THR A 127 -21.59 -2.19 42.14
N SER A 128 -20.78 -3.21 42.47
CA SER A 128 -20.38 -3.50 43.82
C SER A 128 -19.76 -2.28 44.54
N LEU A 129 -20.23 -1.97 45.72
CA LEU A 129 -19.67 -0.88 46.53
C LEU A 129 -18.23 -1.15 46.99
N ASP A 130 -17.79 -2.43 47.02
CA ASP A 130 -16.41 -2.83 47.32
C ASP A 130 -15.41 -2.27 46.33
N ASP A 131 -15.84 -2.02 45.06
CA ASP A 131 -15.01 -1.48 44.01
C ASP A 131 -14.83 0.06 44.13
N PHE A 132 -15.56 0.75 45.00
CA PHE A 132 -15.55 2.21 45.13
C PHE A 132 -14.22 2.74 45.66
N LEU A 133 -13.77 2.22 46.79
CA LEU A 133 -12.52 2.67 47.43
C LEU A 133 -11.30 2.43 46.52
N PRO A 134 -11.10 1.26 45.89
CA PRO A 134 -10.02 1.07 44.93
C PRO A 134 -10.08 2.02 43.72
N MET A 135 -11.29 2.41 43.27
CA MET A 135 -11.47 3.34 42.14
C MET A 135 -11.01 4.75 42.49
N ILE A 136 -11.31 5.25 43.69
CA ILE A 136 -11.00 6.64 44.06
C ILE A 136 -9.58 6.85 44.63
N GLN A 137 -8.93 5.80 45.15
CA GLN A 137 -7.57 5.89 45.71
C GLN A 137 -6.55 6.57 44.77
N PRO A 138 -6.44 6.24 43.48
CA PRO A 138 -5.52 6.90 42.55
C PRO A 138 -5.82 8.39 42.33
N LEU A 139 -7.09 8.81 42.49
CA LEU A 139 -7.48 10.22 42.40
C LEU A 139 -7.01 10.99 43.65
N VAL A 140 -7.20 10.40 44.82
CA VAL A 140 -6.75 11.01 46.12
C VAL A 140 -5.22 11.07 46.16
N ALA A 141 -4.52 10.05 45.65
CA ALA A 141 -3.07 10.02 45.53
C ALA A 141 -2.53 11.00 44.47
N GLY A 142 -3.39 11.58 43.60
CA GLY A 142 -2.98 12.46 42.53
C GLY A 142 -2.37 11.75 41.32
N GLU A 143 -2.43 10.44 41.26
CA GLU A 143 -1.90 9.61 40.17
C GLU A 143 -2.79 9.65 38.92
N ALA A 144 -4.10 9.88 39.10
CA ALA A 144 -5.07 10.01 38.01
C ALA A 144 -5.93 11.27 38.19
N GLY A 145 -6.47 11.80 37.10
CA GLY A 145 -7.41 12.92 37.13
C GLY A 145 -8.87 12.47 37.00
N VAL A 146 -9.09 11.29 36.39
CA VAL A 146 -10.40 10.64 36.22
C VAL A 146 -10.24 9.17 36.54
N ALA A 147 -11.24 8.57 37.15
CA ALA A 147 -11.34 7.12 37.37
C ALA A 147 -12.69 6.61 36.86
N ILE A 148 -12.68 5.41 36.26
CA ILE A 148 -13.89 4.77 35.75
C ILE A 148 -13.92 3.31 36.16
N GLY A 149 -15.11 2.82 36.51
CA GLY A 149 -15.36 1.40 36.53
C GLY A 149 -15.43 0.85 35.10
N SER A 150 -14.85 -0.29 34.86
CA SER A 150 -14.92 -0.96 33.58
C SER A 150 -15.48 -2.37 33.69
N ARG A 151 -16.52 -2.65 32.93
CA ARG A 151 -17.14 -3.98 32.80
C ARG A 151 -16.46 -4.83 31.73
N LEU A 152 -15.52 -4.26 30.96
CA LEU A 152 -14.90 -4.86 29.78
C LEU A 152 -13.43 -5.27 30.01
N MET A 153 -12.89 -5.07 31.20
CA MET A 153 -11.57 -5.54 31.61
C MET A 153 -11.58 -7.05 31.86
N LYS A 154 -10.38 -7.66 31.84
CA LYS A 154 -10.20 -9.10 31.98
C LYS A 154 -10.64 -9.64 33.35
N ASP A 155 -10.45 -8.79 34.38
CA ASP A 155 -10.70 -9.14 35.78
C ASP A 155 -12.09 -8.68 36.27
N SER A 156 -12.92 -8.10 35.39
CA SER A 156 -14.29 -7.70 35.69
C SER A 156 -15.20 -8.93 35.75
N ARG A 157 -16.08 -8.96 36.78
CA ARG A 157 -17.10 -10.00 37.00
C ARG A 157 -18.46 -9.43 36.62
N THR A 158 -18.97 -9.79 35.44
CA THR A 158 -20.24 -9.24 34.96
C THR A 158 -21.25 -10.33 34.64
N SER A 159 -22.48 -10.18 35.17
CA SER A 159 -23.62 -10.99 34.72
C SER A 159 -24.43 -10.17 33.71
N ARG A 160 -24.31 -10.49 32.43
CA ARG A 160 -24.94 -9.73 31.31
C ARG A 160 -25.49 -10.64 30.24
N GLY A 161 -26.55 -10.17 29.57
CA GLY A 161 -27.04 -10.82 28.35
C GLY A 161 -26.05 -10.63 27.18
N LEU A 162 -25.77 -11.71 26.42
CA LEU A 162 -24.81 -11.72 25.28
C LEU A 162 -25.03 -10.58 24.27
N LYS A 163 -26.28 -10.21 24.00
CA LYS A 163 -26.65 -9.15 23.06
C LYS A 163 -26.17 -7.78 23.54
N ARG A 164 -26.35 -7.45 24.81
CA ARG A 164 -25.92 -6.16 25.40
C ARG A 164 -24.40 -6.07 25.50
N GLU A 165 -23.73 -7.17 25.81
CA GLU A 165 -22.27 -7.21 25.84
C GLU A 165 -21.68 -6.95 24.45
N PHE A 166 -22.23 -7.60 23.40
CA PHE A 166 -21.80 -7.37 22.03
C PHE A 166 -21.95 -5.90 21.60
N ILE A 167 -23.11 -5.29 21.84
CA ILE A 167 -23.37 -3.88 21.53
C ILE A 167 -22.38 -2.95 22.25
N SER A 168 -22.14 -3.17 23.54
CA SER A 168 -21.20 -2.37 24.33
C SER A 168 -19.76 -2.49 23.81
N ARG A 169 -19.31 -3.69 23.44
CA ARG A 169 -17.98 -3.91 22.84
C ARG A 169 -17.84 -3.23 21.48
N CYS A 170 -18.88 -3.33 20.63
CA CYS A 170 -18.91 -2.63 19.35
C CYS A 170 -18.84 -1.11 19.52
N TYR A 171 -19.64 -0.54 20.42
CA TYR A 171 -19.66 0.89 20.68
C TYR A 171 -18.31 1.40 21.20
N ASN A 172 -17.73 0.76 22.21
CA ASN A 172 -16.40 1.13 22.71
C ASN A 172 -15.30 0.95 21.67
N SER A 173 -15.42 -0.02 20.76
CA SER A 173 -14.50 -0.19 19.62
C SER A 173 -14.61 0.97 18.62
N ILE A 174 -15.84 1.45 18.33
CA ILE A 174 -16.06 2.62 17.46
C ILE A 174 -15.43 3.87 18.09
N ILE A 175 -15.63 4.11 19.41
CA ILE A 175 -15.01 5.23 20.14
C ILE A 175 -13.48 5.16 20.03
N LYS A 176 -12.88 4.01 20.31
CA LYS A 176 -11.43 3.80 20.22
C LYS A 176 -10.89 4.08 18.83
N TRP A 177 -11.59 3.60 17.81
CA TRP A 177 -11.17 3.74 16.42
C TRP A 177 -11.31 5.19 15.91
N THR A 178 -12.44 5.85 16.20
CA THR A 178 -12.73 7.20 15.70
C THR A 178 -12.05 8.31 16.48
N SER A 179 -11.96 8.16 17.82
CA SER A 179 -11.42 9.20 18.72
C SER A 179 -9.99 8.91 19.20
N CYS A 180 -9.39 7.76 18.76
CA CYS A 180 -8.04 7.34 19.17
C CYS A 180 -7.84 7.30 20.69
N THR A 181 -8.84 6.83 21.44
CA THR A 181 -8.83 6.71 22.91
C THR A 181 -8.34 5.33 23.38
N LYS A 182 -7.96 5.23 24.66
CA LYS A 182 -7.43 4.01 25.26
C LYS A 182 -8.38 3.35 26.25
N PHE A 183 -9.22 4.15 26.95
CA PHE A 183 -10.13 3.62 27.95
C PHE A 183 -11.03 2.51 27.40
N SER A 184 -11.43 1.57 28.26
CA SER A 184 -12.13 0.35 27.86
C SER A 184 -13.65 0.48 27.85
N ASP A 185 -14.26 1.19 28.81
CA ASP A 185 -15.71 1.31 28.98
C ASP A 185 -16.14 2.78 29.21
N ALA A 186 -16.78 3.36 28.18
CA ALA A 186 -17.28 4.74 28.25
C ALA A 186 -18.60 4.87 29.05
N GLN A 187 -19.38 3.79 29.14
CA GLN A 187 -20.78 3.84 29.58
C GLN A 187 -21.05 3.20 30.96
N CYS A 188 -20.02 2.79 31.68
CA CYS A 188 -20.21 2.32 33.04
C CYS A 188 -20.69 3.47 33.93
N GLY A 189 -21.80 3.29 34.65
CA GLY A 189 -22.36 4.28 35.58
C GLY A 189 -21.61 4.40 36.92
N PHE A 190 -20.30 4.25 36.93
CA PHE A 190 -19.44 4.21 38.08
C PHE A 190 -18.14 4.95 37.76
N LYS A 191 -18.10 6.26 38.10
CA LYS A 191 -16.99 7.14 37.73
C LYS A 191 -16.67 8.16 38.83
N ALA A 192 -15.42 8.63 38.78
CA ALA A 192 -14.98 9.72 39.67
C ALA A 192 -14.00 10.64 38.91
N ILE A 193 -13.97 11.91 39.28
CA ILE A 193 -13.12 12.94 38.72
C ILE A 193 -12.62 13.88 39.83
N ARG A 194 -11.38 14.34 39.72
CA ARG A 194 -10.85 15.36 40.60
C ARG A 194 -11.50 16.72 40.33
N ARG A 195 -11.75 17.51 41.37
CA ARG A 195 -12.38 18.85 41.27
C ARG A 195 -11.66 19.79 40.31
N ASP A 196 -10.32 19.83 40.32
CA ASP A 196 -9.54 20.68 39.45
C ASP A 196 -9.70 20.28 37.96
N VAL A 197 -9.82 18.99 37.67
CA VAL A 197 -10.10 18.46 36.33
C VAL A 197 -11.55 18.75 35.93
N ALA A 198 -12.51 18.53 36.83
CA ALA A 198 -13.92 18.82 36.58
C ALA A 198 -14.12 20.31 36.24
N ALA A 199 -13.57 21.24 37.07
CA ALA A 199 -13.65 22.67 36.84
C ALA A 199 -13.10 23.10 35.46
N LYS A 200 -12.05 22.42 34.95
CA LYS A 200 -11.45 22.69 33.66
C LYS A 200 -12.26 22.15 32.45
N PHE A 201 -12.93 21.00 32.61
CA PHE A 201 -13.56 20.29 31.52
C PHE A 201 -15.07 20.37 31.46
N LEU A 202 -15.79 20.43 32.60
CA LEU A 202 -17.28 20.52 32.63
C LEU A 202 -17.84 21.67 31.80
N PRO A 203 -17.26 22.89 31.83
CA PRO A 203 -17.76 23.98 30.95
C PRO A 203 -17.64 23.71 29.47
N LYS A 204 -16.78 22.74 29.06
CA LYS A 204 -16.53 22.38 27.67
C LYS A 204 -17.40 21.22 27.18
N ILE A 205 -18.11 20.52 28.09
CA ILE A 205 -18.99 19.42 27.77
C ILE A 205 -20.34 19.98 27.32
N LYS A 206 -20.76 19.68 26.11
CA LYS A 206 -22.00 20.16 25.52
C LYS A 206 -23.19 19.23 25.75
N ASP A 207 -22.90 17.92 25.83
CA ASP A 207 -23.96 16.96 26.05
C ASP A 207 -24.58 17.05 27.44
N ASN A 208 -25.90 16.93 27.52
CA ASN A 208 -26.67 16.98 28.74
C ASN A 208 -27.38 15.64 29.02
N GLU A 209 -27.27 14.66 28.16
CA GLU A 209 -27.92 13.38 28.22
C GLU A 209 -26.93 12.23 28.46
N TRP A 210 -27.10 11.10 27.78
CA TRP A 210 -26.29 9.89 27.97
C TRP A 210 -24.88 9.98 27.40
N PHE A 211 -24.66 10.78 26.36
CA PHE A 211 -23.35 10.92 25.73
C PHE A 211 -22.37 11.78 26.56
N PHE A 212 -22.85 12.42 27.62
CA PHE A 212 -22.05 13.22 28.58
C PHE A 212 -20.79 12.50 29.03
N ASP A 213 -20.92 11.25 29.45
CA ASP A 213 -19.80 10.43 29.94
C ASP A 213 -18.75 10.21 28.88
N THR A 214 -19.18 9.84 27.69
CA THR A 214 -18.29 9.60 26.53
C THR A 214 -17.57 10.89 26.12
N GLU A 215 -18.27 12.03 26.08
CA GLU A 215 -17.69 13.33 25.76
C GLU A 215 -16.64 13.75 26.79
N LEU A 216 -16.92 13.58 28.09
CA LEU A 216 -16.01 13.91 29.18
C LEU A 216 -14.71 13.07 29.05
N LEU A 217 -14.82 11.76 28.91
CA LEU A 217 -13.67 10.86 28.80
C LEU A 217 -12.82 11.13 27.56
N ILE A 218 -13.43 11.37 26.40
CA ILE A 218 -12.69 11.70 25.18
C ILE A 218 -11.92 13.02 25.36
N LYS A 219 -12.57 14.08 25.88
CA LYS A 219 -11.94 15.40 26.00
C LYS A 219 -10.82 15.40 27.06
N THR A 220 -10.99 14.70 28.19
CA THR A 220 -9.97 14.59 29.24
C THR A 220 -8.77 13.77 28.78
N GLU A 221 -8.98 12.58 28.18
CA GLU A 221 -7.88 11.74 27.69
C GLU A 221 -7.09 12.41 26.56
N ARG A 222 -7.78 13.08 25.63
CA ARG A 222 -7.13 13.84 24.53
C ARG A 222 -6.31 15.03 25.06
N ALA A 223 -6.68 15.61 26.18
CA ALA A 223 -5.91 16.65 26.83
C ALA A 223 -4.73 16.12 27.67
N GLY A 224 -4.52 14.81 27.71
CA GLY A 224 -3.42 14.16 28.44
C GLY A 224 -3.68 13.90 29.92
N VAL A 225 -4.92 14.03 30.39
CA VAL A 225 -5.29 13.69 31.77
C VAL A 225 -5.23 12.17 31.94
N PRO A 226 -4.48 11.62 32.91
CA PRO A 226 -4.47 10.20 33.20
C PRO A 226 -5.85 9.71 33.64
N ILE A 227 -6.34 8.63 33.04
CA ILE A 227 -7.57 7.93 33.40
C ILE A 227 -7.19 6.59 34.00
N TYR A 228 -7.68 6.33 35.21
CA TYR A 228 -7.57 5.04 35.89
C TYR A 228 -8.80 4.19 35.60
N GLU A 229 -8.62 2.90 35.36
CA GLU A 229 -9.71 1.95 35.07
C GLU A 229 -9.74 0.88 36.18
N GLN A 230 -10.85 0.80 36.91
CA GLN A 230 -11.10 -0.21 37.94
C GLN A 230 -11.93 -1.35 37.33
N PRO A 231 -11.47 -2.60 37.33
CA PRO A 231 -12.32 -3.74 36.98
C PRO A 231 -13.43 -3.85 38.04
N VAL A 232 -14.69 -3.96 37.60
CA VAL A 232 -15.83 -3.95 38.54
C VAL A 232 -16.60 -5.25 38.51
N THR A 233 -17.23 -5.56 39.67
CA THR A 233 -18.28 -6.56 39.78
C THR A 233 -19.61 -5.87 39.53
N TRP A 234 -20.31 -6.32 38.46
CA TRP A 234 -21.54 -5.68 38.00
C TRP A 234 -22.64 -6.70 37.72
N ILE A 235 -23.86 -6.45 38.26
CA ILE A 235 -25.03 -7.31 38.11
C ILE A 235 -26.07 -6.54 37.32
N GLU A 236 -26.62 -7.18 36.27
CA GLU A 236 -27.61 -6.56 35.39
C GLU A 236 -28.98 -6.46 36.07
N ASP A 237 -29.53 -5.23 36.13
CA ASP A 237 -30.95 -5.02 36.39
C ASP A 237 -31.76 -5.33 35.12
N THR A 238 -32.79 -6.16 35.28
CA THR A 238 -33.64 -6.64 34.18
C THR A 238 -34.63 -5.56 33.70
N ASP A 239 -34.90 -4.51 34.45
CA ASP A 239 -35.89 -3.46 34.15
C ASP A 239 -35.29 -2.20 33.55
N SER A 240 -34.49 -2.35 32.49
CA SER A 240 -33.83 -1.20 31.85
C SER A 240 -34.76 -0.44 30.89
N ARG A 241 -35.05 0.82 31.21
CA ARG A 241 -35.90 1.73 30.41
C ARG A 241 -35.20 2.41 29.21
N VAL A 242 -33.97 2.03 28.85
CA VAL A 242 -33.16 2.69 27.79
C VAL A 242 -33.60 2.23 26.40
N LYS A 243 -33.99 3.20 25.54
CA LYS A 243 -34.29 2.98 24.11
C LYS A 243 -32.99 2.85 23.31
N ILE A 244 -32.45 1.62 23.18
CA ILE A 244 -31.12 1.31 22.62
C ILE A 244 -30.86 1.98 21.27
N VAL A 245 -31.77 1.91 20.30
CA VAL A 245 -31.58 2.44 18.94
C VAL A 245 -31.47 3.96 18.93
N LYS A 246 -32.35 4.66 19.68
CA LYS A 246 -32.32 6.13 19.75
C LYS A 246 -31.03 6.60 20.40
N THR A 247 -30.66 6.01 21.55
CA THR A 247 -29.42 6.35 22.26
C THR A 247 -28.20 6.11 21.40
N ALA A 248 -28.12 4.99 20.66
CA ALA A 248 -27.00 4.71 19.76
C ALA A 248 -26.85 5.74 18.64
N VAL A 249 -27.95 6.22 18.04
CA VAL A 249 -27.93 7.28 17.02
C VAL A 249 -27.47 8.61 17.61
N ASP A 250 -27.95 8.98 18.79
CA ASP A 250 -27.58 10.23 19.45
C ASP A 250 -26.13 10.19 19.93
N ASP A 251 -25.64 9.04 20.40
CA ASP A 251 -24.24 8.80 20.74
C ASP A 251 -23.32 8.94 19.50
N LEU A 252 -23.71 8.40 18.33
CA LEU A 252 -22.94 8.56 17.10
C LEU A 252 -22.88 10.02 16.63
N LYS A 253 -23.99 10.78 16.74
CA LYS A 253 -24.01 12.23 16.45
C LYS A 253 -23.10 12.99 17.43
N GLY A 254 -23.17 12.64 18.72
CA GLY A 254 -22.27 13.19 19.75
C GLY A 254 -20.81 12.93 19.44
N LEU A 255 -20.47 11.70 19.08
CA LEU A 255 -19.12 11.28 18.71
C LEU A 255 -18.60 12.04 17.47
N TYR A 256 -19.42 12.21 16.43
CA TYR A 256 -19.10 13.03 15.26
C TYR A 256 -18.81 14.49 15.66
N ARG A 257 -19.70 15.10 16.50
CA ARG A 257 -19.54 16.46 17.00
C ARG A 257 -18.22 16.65 17.74
N VAL A 258 -17.92 15.77 18.72
CA VAL A 258 -16.71 15.86 19.55
C VAL A 258 -15.45 15.67 18.71
N ASN A 259 -15.43 14.69 17.80
CA ASN A 259 -14.29 14.51 16.91
C ASN A 259 -14.07 15.70 15.97
N LYS A 260 -15.15 16.35 15.50
CA LYS A 260 -15.06 17.56 14.69
C LYS A 260 -14.52 18.75 15.51
N GLU A 261 -14.93 18.91 16.77
CA GLU A 261 -14.44 19.95 17.67
C GLU A 261 -12.95 19.76 18.05
N LEU A 262 -12.52 18.51 18.24
CA LEU A 262 -11.14 18.16 18.57
C LEU A 262 -10.21 18.11 17.35
N ASP A 263 -10.74 18.19 16.13
CA ASP A 263 -9.99 18.18 14.90
C ASP A 263 -9.42 19.57 14.58
N ASN A 264 -8.24 19.84 15.13
CA ASN A 264 -7.51 21.10 14.90
C ASN A 264 -6.82 21.19 13.55
N ARG A 265 -7.02 20.21 12.62
CA ARG A 265 -6.43 20.27 11.28
C ARG A 265 -7.02 21.43 10.49
N SER A 266 -6.17 22.16 9.77
CA SER A 266 -6.63 23.17 8.83
C SER A 266 -7.53 22.55 7.75
N TRP A 267 -8.41 23.38 7.12
CA TRP A 267 -9.21 22.93 5.98
C TRP A 267 -8.34 22.26 4.90
N PHE A 268 -7.18 22.86 4.62
CA PHE A 268 -6.22 22.34 3.67
C PHE A 268 -5.69 20.94 4.04
N GLU A 269 -5.39 20.69 5.31
CA GLU A 269 -4.93 19.37 5.78
C GLU A 269 -6.02 18.28 5.72
N LYS A 270 -7.29 18.69 5.82
CA LYS A 270 -8.44 17.76 5.72
C LYS A 270 -8.68 17.31 4.29
N TRP A 271 -8.60 18.25 3.34
CA TRP A 271 -9.02 18.00 1.97
C TRP A 271 -7.89 17.64 1.00
N MET A 272 -6.63 17.95 1.33
CA MET A 272 -5.51 17.72 0.40
C MET A 272 -5.36 16.26 -0.03
N LEU A 273 -5.48 15.30 0.88
CA LEU A 273 -5.39 13.89 0.51
C LEU A 273 -6.56 13.44 -0.38
N PRO A 274 -7.84 13.66 -0.03
CA PRO A 274 -8.96 13.37 -0.93
C PRO A 274 -8.80 14.00 -2.32
N VAL A 275 -8.40 15.27 -2.40
CA VAL A 275 -8.18 15.97 -3.67
C VAL A 275 -7.03 15.34 -4.46
N LEU A 276 -5.90 15.05 -3.82
CA LEU A 276 -4.77 14.38 -4.47
C LEU A 276 -5.17 13.02 -5.03
N LEU A 277 -5.91 12.21 -4.27
CA LEU A 277 -6.37 10.89 -4.73
C LEU A 277 -7.38 10.99 -5.86
N ALA A 278 -8.31 11.94 -5.79
CA ALA A 278 -9.30 12.19 -6.86
C ALA A 278 -8.61 12.64 -8.16
N LEU A 279 -7.66 13.58 -8.08
CA LEU A 279 -6.88 14.03 -9.24
C LEU A 279 -6.01 12.90 -9.81
N THR A 280 -5.40 12.08 -8.95
CA THR A 280 -4.62 10.91 -9.38
C THR A 280 -5.52 9.90 -10.11
N GLY A 281 -6.69 9.59 -9.52
CA GLY A 281 -7.67 8.69 -10.13
C GLY A 281 -8.16 9.20 -11.48
N ALA A 282 -8.49 10.48 -11.57
CA ALA A 282 -8.91 11.12 -12.82
C ALA A 282 -7.80 11.08 -13.89
N LEU A 283 -6.56 11.40 -13.53
CA LEU A 283 -5.40 11.37 -14.42
C LEU A 283 -5.14 9.97 -14.99
N TYR A 284 -5.11 8.95 -14.12
CA TYR A 284 -4.82 7.57 -14.53
C TYR A 284 -5.98 6.95 -15.30
N LEU A 285 -7.23 7.26 -14.91
CA LEU A 285 -8.42 6.82 -15.65
C LEU A 285 -8.48 7.44 -17.04
N PHE A 286 -8.14 8.73 -17.16
CA PHE A 286 -8.06 9.40 -18.45
C PHE A 286 -7.06 8.68 -19.38
N GLY A 287 -5.84 8.39 -18.92
CA GLY A 287 -4.85 7.62 -19.68
C GLY A 287 -5.33 6.19 -20.01
N ALA A 288 -5.97 5.50 -19.06
CA ALA A 288 -6.52 4.17 -19.28
C ALA A 288 -7.59 4.14 -20.40
N LEU A 289 -8.47 5.13 -20.43
CA LEU A 289 -9.51 5.23 -21.46
C LEU A 289 -8.93 5.48 -22.86
N HIS A 290 -7.79 6.18 -22.96
CA HIS A 290 -7.09 6.38 -24.24
C HIS A 290 -6.35 5.14 -24.72
N ASN A 291 -5.85 4.30 -23.81
CA ASN A 291 -5.07 3.11 -24.13
C ASN A 291 -5.91 1.96 -24.73
N GLY A 292 -7.25 2.01 -24.65
CA GLY A 292 -8.12 0.95 -25.16
C GLY A 292 -7.79 -0.43 -24.55
N MET A 293 -7.50 -1.44 -25.35
CA MET A 293 -7.09 -2.78 -24.89
C MET A 293 -5.62 -2.83 -24.45
N ALA A 294 -4.86 -1.76 -24.66
CA ALA A 294 -3.46 -1.61 -24.24
C ALA A 294 -2.55 -2.74 -24.75
N ASN A 295 -2.19 -3.71 -23.92
CA ASN A 295 -1.48 -4.92 -24.34
C ASN A 295 -2.50 -6.01 -24.67
N SER A 296 -2.65 -6.31 -25.96
CA SER A 296 -3.61 -7.31 -26.46
C SER A 296 -3.38 -8.71 -25.88
N TYR A 297 -2.13 -9.10 -25.64
CA TYR A 297 -1.78 -10.38 -25.03
C TYR A 297 -2.39 -10.56 -23.63
N TYR A 298 -2.19 -9.58 -22.73
CA TYR A 298 -2.81 -9.65 -21.42
C TYR A 298 -4.33 -9.37 -21.47
N ALA A 299 -4.81 -8.59 -22.45
CA ALA A 299 -6.25 -8.37 -22.62
C ALA A 299 -6.97 -9.67 -23.00
N ALA A 300 -6.37 -10.51 -23.88
CA ALA A 300 -6.90 -11.84 -24.23
C ALA A 300 -6.95 -12.76 -23.00
N ALA A 301 -5.88 -12.79 -22.19
CA ALA A 301 -5.87 -13.56 -20.95
C ALA A 301 -6.92 -13.07 -19.92
N VAL A 302 -7.16 -11.75 -19.82
CA VAL A 302 -8.23 -11.20 -18.98
C VAL A 302 -9.62 -11.57 -19.52
N GLN A 303 -9.82 -11.56 -20.85
CA GLN A 303 -11.05 -12.03 -21.47
C GLN A 303 -11.29 -13.50 -21.15
N ALA A 304 -10.28 -14.38 -21.32
CA ALA A 304 -10.36 -15.79 -20.94
C ALA A 304 -10.65 -15.97 -19.45
N ALA A 305 -9.94 -15.23 -18.58
CA ALA A 305 -10.17 -15.24 -17.13
C ALA A 305 -11.60 -14.76 -16.76
N SER A 306 -12.23 -13.91 -17.56
CA SER A 306 -13.61 -13.48 -17.35
C SER A 306 -14.63 -14.55 -17.74
N GLN A 307 -14.30 -15.49 -18.62
CA GLN A 307 -15.17 -16.53 -19.17
C GLN A 307 -15.05 -17.86 -18.41
N ASP A 308 -13.81 -18.28 -18.07
CA ASP A 308 -13.52 -19.58 -17.45
C ASP A 308 -12.74 -19.43 -16.13
N TRP A 309 -13.08 -20.28 -15.13
CA TRP A 309 -12.42 -20.22 -13.80
C TRP A 309 -11.04 -20.90 -13.78
N THR A 310 -10.81 -21.88 -14.65
CA THR A 310 -9.49 -22.50 -14.82
C THR A 310 -8.55 -21.49 -15.47
N ALA A 311 -9.02 -20.77 -16.49
CA ALA A 311 -8.28 -19.69 -17.10
C ALA A 311 -7.96 -18.58 -16.09
N TRP A 312 -8.89 -18.24 -15.22
CA TRP A 312 -8.67 -17.28 -14.14
C TRP A 312 -7.59 -17.75 -13.16
N LEU A 313 -7.64 -19.03 -12.73
CA LEU A 313 -6.72 -19.57 -11.71
C LEU A 313 -5.29 -19.76 -12.25
N PHE A 314 -5.17 -20.27 -13.48
CA PHE A 314 -3.88 -20.61 -14.08
C PHE A 314 -3.31 -19.53 -15.01
N GLY A 315 -4.09 -18.46 -15.29
CA GLY A 315 -3.67 -17.39 -16.19
C GLY A 315 -3.60 -17.85 -17.63
N SER A 316 -4.59 -18.61 -18.10
CA SER A 316 -4.63 -19.06 -19.49
C SER A 316 -4.83 -17.90 -20.45
N LEU A 317 -4.23 -18.00 -21.63
CA LEU A 317 -4.38 -17.04 -22.72
C LEU A 317 -5.80 -17.10 -23.33
N ASP A 318 -6.35 -18.29 -23.44
CA ASP A 318 -7.67 -18.57 -24.02
C ASP A 318 -8.57 -19.37 -23.04
N ALA A 319 -9.89 -19.26 -23.21
CA ALA A 319 -10.87 -19.91 -22.35
C ALA A 319 -10.94 -21.44 -22.51
N ALA A 320 -10.29 -22.01 -23.55
CA ALA A 320 -10.14 -23.45 -23.70
C ALA A 320 -8.88 -24.02 -23.01
N ASN A 321 -8.12 -23.16 -22.33
CA ASN A 321 -7.00 -23.51 -21.46
C ASN A 321 -5.84 -24.21 -22.16
N TYR A 322 -5.44 -23.73 -23.35
CA TYR A 322 -4.33 -24.32 -24.10
C TYR A 322 -2.97 -23.97 -23.48
N VAL A 323 -2.66 -22.66 -23.33
CA VAL A 323 -1.38 -22.18 -22.83
C VAL A 323 -1.58 -21.05 -21.82
N SER A 324 -0.76 -20.99 -20.77
CA SER A 324 -0.77 -19.87 -19.82
C SER A 324 0.08 -18.69 -20.33
N VAL A 325 -0.17 -17.50 -19.77
CA VAL A 325 0.73 -16.36 -19.94
C VAL A 325 2.09 -16.60 -19.28
N ASP A 326 3.08 -15.79 -19.67
CA ASP A 326 4.48 -15.86 -19.21
C ASP A 326 4.71 -15.33 -17.78
N LYS A 327 3.66 -14.94 -17.06
CA LYS A 327 3.70 -14.37 -15.69
C LYS A 327 2.69 -15.05 -14.78
N PRO A 328 2.92 -15.03 -13.45
CA PRO A 328 1.92 -15.46 -12.48
C PRO A 328 0.65 -14.61 -12.58
N PRO A 329 -0.54 -15.19 -12.32
CA PRO A 329 -1.79 -14.60 -12.74
C PRO A 329 -2.41 -13.57 -11.79
N LEU A 330 -1.79 -13.19 -10.68
CA LEU A 330 -2.46 -12.31 -9.69
C LEU A 330 -2.98 -11.00 -10.33
N ALA A 331 -2.26 -10.42 -11.29
CA ALA A 331 -2.71 -9.23 -11.99
C ALA A 331 -3.92 -9.53 -12.90
N THR A 332 -3.83 -10.57 -13.74
CA THR A 332 -4.92 -11.01 -14.63
C THR A 332 -6.11 -11.54 -13.82
N MET A 333 -5.90 -12.15 -12.63
CA MET A 333 -6.98 -12.53 -11.72
C MET A 333 -7.81 -11.33 -11.26
N LEU A 334 -7.14 -10.24 -10.84
CA LEU A 334 -7.85 -9.02 -10.38
C LEU A 334 -8.57 -8.34 -11.55
N MET A 335 -7.94 -8.25 -12.72
CA MET A 335 -8.54 -7.69 -13.93
C MET A 335 -9.69 -8.57 -14.44
N GLY A 336 -9.53 -9.89 -14.45
CA GLY A 336 -10.56 -10.86 -14.82
C GLY A 336 -11.77 -10.83 -13.88
N LEU A 337 -11.54 -10.69 -12.57
CA LEU A 337 -12.62 -10.52 -11.60
C LEU A 337 -13.40 -9.21 -11.84
N SER A 338 -12.70 -8.11 -12.12
CA SER A 338 -13.33 -6.85 -12.50
C SER A 338 -14.15 -6.99 -13.78
N ALA A 339 -13.62 -7.70 -14.79
CA ALA A 339 -14.32 -7.97 -16.03
C ALA A 339 -15.55 -8.89 -15.84
N ARG A 340 -15.52 -9.84 -14.91
CA ARG A 340 -16.69 -10.66 -14.51
C ARG A 340 -17.80 -9.81 -13.88
N LEU A 341 -17.43 -8.85 -13.03
CA LEU A 341 -18.39 -8.02 -12.28
C LEU A 341 -19.05 -6.94 -13.18
N PHE A 342 -18.27 -6.33 -14.08
CA PHE A 342 -18.70 -5.16 -14.86
C PHE A 342 -18.84 -5.43 -16.36
N GLY A 343 -18.69 -6.68 -16.80
CA GLY A 343 -18.56 -7.04 -18.21
C GLY A 343 -17.15 -6.77 -18.75
N PHE A 344 -16.71 -7.56 -19.77
CA PHE A 344 -15.40 -7.37 -20.38
C PHE A 344 -15.37 -6.09 -21.23
N SER A 345 -14.54 -5.16 -20.86
CA SER A 345 -14.29 -3.89 -21.58
C SER A 345 -12.93 -3.33 -21.19
N SER A 346 -12.39 -2.38 -21.95
CA SER A 346 -11.15 -1.69 -21.59
C SER A 346 -11.25 -1.03 -20.21
N PHE A 347 -12.40 -0.41 -19.88
CA PHE A 347 -12.62 0.20 -18.57
C PHE A 347 -12.55 -0.83 -17.43
N SER A 348 -13.34 -1.90 -17.49
CA SER A 348 -13.39 -2.91 -16.42
C SER A 348 -12.06 -3.64 -16.25
N MET A 349 -11.33 -3.88 -17.37
CA MET A 349 -10.01 -4.50 -17.34
C MET A 349 -8.97 -3.59 -16.69
N LEU A 350 -8.94 -2.28 -17.00
CA LEU A 350 -7.91 -1.36 -16.54
C LEU A 350 -8.23 -0.74 -15.17
N LEU A 351 -9.48 -0.81 -14.70
CA LEU A 351 -9.91 -0.26 -13.41
C LEU A 351 -9.04 -0.74 -12.21
N PRO A 352 -8.68 -2.03 -12.07
CA PRO A 352 -7.79 -2.49 -11.01
C PRO A 352 -6.41 -1.83 -11.05
N SER A 353 -5.85 -1.56 -12.24
CA SER A 353 -4.57 -0.85 -12.40
C SER A 353 -4.67 0.61 -11.97
N VAL A 354 -5.74 1.31 -12.32
CA VAL A 354 -6.02 2.69 -11.87
C VAL A 354 -6.13 2.74 -10.35
N LEU A 355 -6.91 1.83 -9.75
CA LEU A 355 -7.07 1.73 -8.30
C LEU A 355 -5.74 1.38 -7.60
N ALA A 356 -4.90 0.56 -8.23
CA ALA A 356 -3.56 0.26 -7.72
C ALA A 356 -2.68 1.52 -7.66
N GLY A 357 -2.79 2.40 -8.64
CA GLY A 357 -2.09 3.68 -8.65
C GLY A 357 -2.55 4.62 -7.54
N VAL A 358 -3.87 4.79 -7.41
CA VAL A 358 -4.46 5.59 -6.32
C VAL A 358 -4.07 5.03 -4.94
N GLY A 359 -4.11 3.70 -4.78
CA GLY A 359 -3.69 3.01 -3.57
C GLY A 359 -2.21 3.20 -3.27
N SER A 360 -1.35 3.17 -4.29
CA SER A 360 0.11 3.41 -4.13
C SER A 360 0.40 4.84 -3.66
N VAL A 361 -0.28 5.84 -4.22
CA VAL A 361 -0.16 7.25 -3.79
C VAL A 361 -0.65 7.41 -2.34
N TRP A 362 -1.77 6.80 -1.97
CA TRP A 362 -2.29 6.80 -0.60
C TRP A 362 -1.31 6.19 0.41
N LEU A 363 -0.70 5.05 0.06
CA LEU A 363 0.25 4.34 0.92
C LEU A 363 1.57 5.11 1.09
N VAL A 364 2.13 5.68 0.01
CA VAL A 364 3.34 6.53 0.09
C VAL A 364 3.06 7.77 0.92
N TYR A 365 1.95 8.46 0.65
CA TYR A 365 1.50 9.60 1.47
C TYR A 365 1.42 9.21 2.96
N GLY A 366 0.76 8.08 3.28
CA GLY A 366 0.60 7.59 4.63
C GLY A 366 1.93 7.24 5.31
N ALA A 367 2.83 6.57 4.59
CA ALA A 367 4.17 6.20 5.08
C ALA A 367 5.00 7.45 5.45
N VAL A 368 5.04 8.45 4.56
CA VAL A 368 5.81 9.67 4.75
C VAL A 368 5.18 10.57 5.81
N LYS A 369 3.84 10.74 5.81
CA LYS A 369 3.12 11.57 6.79
C LYS A 369 3.42 11.20 8.23
N ARG A 370 3.46 9.89 8.51
CA ARG A 370 3.63 9.35 9.87
C ARG A 370 4.96 9.73 10.53
N GLN A 371 5.97 9.99 9.74
CA GLN A 371 7.34 10.20 10.25
C GLN A 371 7.89 11.59 9.96
N PHE A 372 7.43 12.22 8.87
CA PHE A 372 7.95 13.48 8.38
C PHE A 372 6.89 14.59 8.22
N GLY A 373 5.64 14.29 8.54
CA GLY A 373 4.55 15.24 8.60
C GLY A 373 3.83 15.50 7.27
N PHE A 374 2.90 16.46 7.31
CA PHE A 374 1.93 16.71 6.25
C PHE A 374 2.58 17.19 4.94
N ALA A 375 3.44 18.23 4.99
CA ALA A 375 4.05 18.79 3.80
C ALA A 375 4.88 17.76 3.02
N SER A 376 5.71 16.97 3.73
CA SER A 376 6.46 15.86 3.15
C SER A 376 5.57 14.84 2.46
N ALA A 377 4.43 14.53 3.06
CA ALA A 377 3.49 13.55 2.52
C ALA A 377 2.81 14.03 1.23
N VAL A 378 2.38 15.30 1.21
CA VAL A 378 1.77 15.91 0.01
C VAL A 378 2.76 15.88 -1.14
N ILE A 379 4.01 16.31 -0.92
CA ILE A 379 5.05 16.30 -1.96
C ILE A 379 5.29 14.88 -2.45
N ALA A 380 5.45 13.90 -1.54
CA ALA A 380 5.68 12.51 -1.92
C ALA A 380 4.52 11.94 -2.76
N GLY A 381 3.28 12.14 -2.32
CA GLY A 381 2.10 11.70 -3.08
C GLY A 381 2.00 12.36 -4.46
N SER A 382 2.26 13.66 -4.55
CA SER A 382 2.24 14.40 -5.83
C SER A 382 3.36 13.94 -6.77
N VAL A 383 4.58 13.74 -6.27
CA VAL A 383 5.69 13.23 -7.08
C VAL A 383 5.36 11.86 -7.66
N LEU A 384 4.80 10.94 -6.85
CA LEU A 384 4.39 9.63 -7.39
C LEU A 384 3.29 9.76 -8.44
N ALA A 385 2.27 10.59 -8.18
CA ALA A 385 1.13 10.78 -9.09
C ALA A 385 1.56 11.34 -10.45
N PHE A 386 2.54 12.24 -10.47
CA PHE A 386 3.06 12.90 -11.68
C PHE A 386 4.41 12.34 -12.17
N THR A 387 4.77 11.12 -11.78
CA THR A 387 5.90 10.41 -12.38
C THR A 387 5.43 9.76 -13.69
N PRO A 388 6.08 10.05 -14.84
CA PRO A 388 5.59 9.60 -16.16
C PRO A 388 5.37 8.08 -16.26
N VAL A 389 6.32 7.26 -15.82
CA VAL A 389 6.16 5.80 -15.86
C VAL A 389 5.05 5.30 -14.93
N ALA A 390 4.76 6.00 -13.84
CA ALA A 390 3.64 5.66 -12.96
C ALA A 390 2.30 5.92 -13.66
N ALA A 391 2.15 7.09 -14.28
CA ALA A 391 0.94 7.42 -15.05
C ALA A 391 0.71 6.46 -16.22
N LEU A 392 1.78 6.06 -16.92
CA LEU A 392 1.72 5.05 -17.97
C LEU A 392 1.22 3.71 -17.42
N MET A 393 1.92 3.15 -16.43
CA MET A 393 1.68 1.77 -15.98
C MET A 393 0.39 1.60 -15.20
N PHE A 394 -0.05 2.62 -14.44
CA PHE A 394 -1.33 2.58 -13.74
C PHE A 394 -2.56 2.79 -14.67
N GLY A 395 -2.34 3.18 -15.92
CA GLY A 395 -3.34 3.18 -16.98
C GLY A 395 -3.21 2.00 -17.98
N PHE A 396 -2.44 0.95 -17.64
CA PHE A 396 -2.07 -0.13 -18.56
C PHE A 396 -2.33 -1.51 -17.92
N ASN A 397 -2.50 -2.56 -18.73
CA ASN A 397 -2.82 -3.91 -18.25
C ASN A 397 -1.62 -4.83 -18.04
N ASN A 398 -0.39 -4.32 -18.08
CA ASN A 398 0.77 -5.09 -17.65
C ASN A 398 0.72 -5.34 -16.13
N PRO A 399 1.31 -6.42 -15.62
CA PRO A 399 1.26 -6.78 -14.19
C PRO A 399 1.95 -5.76 -13.25
N ASP A 400 2.70 -4.81 -13.80
CA ASP A 400 3.53 -3.83 -13.09
C ASP A 400 2.73 -2.87 -12.20
N ALA A 401 1.48 -2.56 -12.56
CA ALA A 401 0.58 -1.74 -11.72
C ALA A 401 0.32 -2.42 -10.37
N ILE A 402 -0.10 -3.69 -10.42
CA ILE A 402 -0.41 -4.48 -9.23
C ILE A 402 0.88 -4.81 -8.45
N LEU A 403 1.97 -5.13 -9.14
CA LEU A 403 3.31 -5.30 -8.54
C LEU A 403 3.67 -4.07 -7.68
N THR A 404 3.58 -2.87 -8.26
CA THR A 404 3.95 -1.62 -7.58
C THR A 404 3.06 -1.36 -6.37
N LEU A 405 1.76 -1.63 -6.44
CA LEU A 405 0.86 -1.56 -5.30
C LEU A 405 1.28 -2.53 -4.18
N MET A 406 1.51 -3.80 -4.52
CA MET A 406 1.89 -4.81 -3.52
C MET A 406 3.22 -4.47 -2.85
N LEU A 407 4.23 -4.04 -3.61
CA LEU A 407 5.50 -3.59 -3.06
C LEU A 407 5.35 -2.35 -2.17
N THR A 408 4.53 -1.38 -2.59
CA THR A 408 4.27 -0.16 -1.80
C THR A 408 3.53 -0.49 -0.51
N ALA A 409 2.55 -1.40 -0.55
CA ALA A 409 1.83 -1.90 0.62
C ALA A 409 2.76 -2.65 1.57
N SER A 410 3.67 -3.46 1.02
CA SER A 410 4.71 -4.15 1.78
C SER A 410 5.63 -3.13 2.49
N GLY A 411 6.12 -2.11 1.78
CA GLY A 411 6.95 -1.05 2.35
C GLY A 411 6.23 -0.25 3.44
N TYR A 412 4.96 0.09 3.24
CA TYR A 412 4.14 0.74 4.26
C TYR A 412 3.99 -0.13 5.51
N ALA A 413 3.62 -1.40 5.35
CA ALA A 413 3.47 -2.35 6.46
C ALA A 413 4.81 -2.57 7.17
N PHE A 414 5.90 -2.68 6.44
CA PHE A 414 7.25 -2.78 6.98
C PHE A 414 7.61 -1.59 7.89
N LEU A 415 7.41 -0.36 7.43
CA LEU A 415 7.66 0.83 8.23
C LEU A 415 6.77 0.89 9.48
N ARG A 416 5.53 0.38 9.41
CA ARG A 416 4.64 0.23 10.56
C ARG A 416 5.17 -0.78 11.59
N SER A 417 5.85 -1.85 11.14
CA SER A 417 6.45 -2.85 12.06
C SER A 417 7.52 -2.25 12.97
N LEU A 418 8.22 -1.22 12.50
CA LEU A 418 9.24 -0.50 13.27
C LEU A 418 8.65 0.46 14.32
N GLU A 419 7.33 0.74 14.31
CA GLU A 419 6.67 1.61 15.30
C GLU A 419 6.49 0.95 16.67
N GLY A 420 6.65 -0.35 16.79
CA GLY A 420 6.59 -1.10 18.05
C GLY A 420 5.19 -1.44 18.54
N LYS A 421 4.13 -1.05 17.79
CA LYS A 421 2.75 -1.49 18.06
C LYS A 421 2.43 -2.68 17.15
N ARG A 422 2.25 -3.88 17.70
CA ARG A 422 1.98 -5.14 16.97
C ARG A 422 3.01 -5.40 15.85
N PRO A 423 4.32 -5.47 16.16
CA PRO A 423 5.38 -5.55 15.15
C PRO A 423 5.26 -6.80 14.27
N LEU A 424 4.90 -7.95 14.84
CA LEU A 424 4.71 -9.20 14.09
C LEU A 424 3.55 -9.13 13.09
N LEU A 425 2.41 -8.52 13.47
CA LEU A 425 1.30 -8.34 12.54
C LEU A 425 1.72 -7.53 11.31
N TRP A 426 2.37 -6.39 11.54
CA TRP A 426 2.80 -5.52 10.45
C TRP A 426 3.91 -6.12 9.61
N LEU A 427 4.84 -6.85 10.24
CA LEU A 427 5.90 -7.56 9.54
C LEU A 427 5.33 -8.73 8.72
N GLY A 428 4.37 -9.47 9.27
CA GLY A 428 3.63 -10.52 8.56
C GLY A 428 2.85 -9.98 7.35
N LEU A 429 2.19 -8.83 7.48
CA LEU A 429 1.54 -8.16 6.34
C LEU A 429 2.55 -7.71 5.29
N ALA A 430 3.72 -7.18 5.70
CA ALA A 430 4.78 -6.82 4.76
C ALA A 430 5.26 -8.05 3.97
N ALA A 431 5.48 -9.16 4.67
CA ALA A 431 5.87 -10.44 4.08
C ALA A 431 4.80 -10.99 3.11
N LEU A 432 3.53 -10.94 3.51
CA LEU A 432 2.40 -11.35 2.68
C LEU A 432 2.35 -10.55 1.37
N PHE A 433 2.40 -9.21 1.46
CA PHE A 433 2.36 -8.36 0.27
C PHE A 433 3.58 -8.56 -0.63
N THR A 434 4.77 -8.86 -0.07
CA THR A 434 5.96 -9.19 -0.88
C THR A 434 5.75 -10.50 -1.64
N GLY A 435 5.19 -11.54 -1.01
CA GLY A 435 4.86 -12.79 -1.70
C GLY A 435 3.76 -12.61 -2.76
N LEU A 436 2.76 -11.76 -2.51
CA LEU A 436 1.76 -11.39 -3.52
C LEU A 436 2.39 -10.59 -4.67
N ALA A 437 3.39 -9.75 -4.42
CA ALA A 437 4.17 -9.08 -5.47
C ALA A 437 4.90 -10.09 -6.38
N PHE A 438 5.45 -11.17 -5.82
CA PHE A 438 6.00 -12.28 -6.61
C PHE A 438 4.93 -12.90 -7.52
N ASN A 439 3.72 -13.10 -7.03
CA ASN A 439 2.61 -13.66 -7.83
C ASN A 439 2.06 -12.69 -8.90
N THR A 440 2.68 -11.52 -9.08
CA THR A 440 2.45 -10.62 -10.23
C THR A 440 3.61 -10.68 -11.23
N LYS A 441 4.87 -10.70 -10.75
CA LYS A 441 6.06 -10.60 -11.63
C LYS A 441 7.29 -11.32 -11.09
N MET A 442 7.09 -12.46 -10.42
CA MET A 442 8.15 -13.36 -9.93
C MET A 442 9.28 -12.65 -9.16
N LEU A 443 10.54 -12.92 -9.48
CA LEU A 443 11.70 -12.48 -8.71
C LEU A 443 11.78 -10.94 -8.53
N GLN A 444 11.20 -10.15 -9.44
CA GLN A 444 11.14 -8.70 -9.28
C GLN A 444 10.36 -8.29 -8.03
N GLY A 445 9.35 -9.07 -7.62
CA GLY A 445 8.58 -8.85 -6.39
C GLY A 445 9.40 -9.03 -5.10
N LEU A 446 10.51 -9.77 -5.15
CA LEU A 446 11.35 -10.06 -3.97
C LEU A 446 12.53 -9.07 -3.79
N MET A 447 12.77 -8.17 -4.75
CA MET A 447 13.94 -7.27 -4.75
C MET A 447 14.02 -6.35 -3.53
N VAL A 448 12.92 -6.09 -2.84
CA VAL A 448 12.88 -5.25 -1.63
C VAL A 448 13.27 -5.99 -0.34
N LEU A 449 13.29 -7.32 -0.34
CA LEU A 449 13.55 -8.14 0.86
C LEU A 449 14.89 -7.85 1.53
N PRO A 450 16.02 -7.71 0.80
CA PRO A 450 17.31 -7.40 1.43
C PRO A 450 17.26 -6.07 2.21
N ALA A 451 16.60 -5.05 1.65
CA ALA A 451 16.43 -3.77 2.33
C ALA A 451 15.60 -3.90 3.61
N MET A 452 14.50 -4.66 3.56
CA MET A 452 13.63 -4.89 4.72
C MET A 452 14.36 -5.67 5.82
N ALA A 453 15.01 -6.78 5.47
CA ALA A 453 15.73 -7.62 6.42
C ALA A 453 16.85 -6.83 7.12
N LEU A 454 17.69 -6.13 6.35
CA LEU A 454 18.79 -5.34 6.89
C LEU A 454 18.28 -4.22 7.82
N VAL A 455 17.28 -3.46 7.38
CA VAL A 455 16.75 -2.36 8.18
C VAL A 455 16.04 -2.87 9.45
N TYR A 456 15.33 -4.00 9.38
CA TYR A 456 14.71 -4.58 10.58
C TYR A 456 15.75 -5.06 11.58
N LEU A 457 16.75 -5.82 11.13
CA LEU A 457 17.82 -6.33 11.98
C LEU A 457 18.62 -5.21 12.66
N VAL A 458 18.83 -4.08 11.97
CA VAL A 458 19.59 -2.96 12.52
C VAL A 458 18.72 -2.07 13.41
N PHE A 459 17.51 -1.67 12.99
CA PHE A 459 16.76 -0.56 13.59
C PHE A 459 15.59 -0.99 14.49
N ALA A 460 15.11 -2.23 14.43
CA ALA A 460 14.02 -2.67 15.29
C ALA A 460 14.41 -2.65 16.80
N ARG A 461 13.42 -2.43 17.66
CA ARG A 461 13.62 -2.27 19.11
C ARG A 461 14.02 -3.55 19.85
N PRO A 462 13.46 -4.73 19.53
CA PRO A 462 13.76 -5.96 20.29
C PRO A 462 15.26 -6.32 20.30
N PRO A 463 15.72 -7.20 21.22
CA PRO A 463 17.08 -7.74 21.18
C PRO A 463 17.34 -8.52 19.89
N ILE A 464 18.61 -8.73 19.53
CA ILE A 464 19.01 -9.29 18.22
C ILE A 464 18.38 -10.66 17.96
N VAL A 465 18.34 -11.54 18.96
CA VAL A 465 17.76 -12.90 18.84
C VAL A 465 16.27 -12.79 18.44
N THR A 466 15.51 -11.95 19.14
CA THR A 466 14.09 -11.73 18.82
C THR A 466 13.91 -11.14 17.42
N ARG A 467 14.81 -10.23 16.96
CA ARG A 467 14.76 -9.71 15.59
C ARG A 467 15.00 -10.79 14.55
N LEU A 468 15.95 -11.68 14.79
CA LEU A 468 16.21 -12.83 13.92
C LEU A 468 14.97 -13.75 13.85
N LEU A 469 14.34 -14.08 14.99
CA LEU A 469 13.10 -14.85 15.01
C LEU A 469 11.97 -14.15 14.25
N HIS A 470 11.84 -12.81 14.37
CA HIS A 470 10.86 -12.04 13.61
C HIS A 470 11.13 -12.07 12.10
N VAL A 471 12.40 -11.98 11.68
CA VAL A 471 12.79 -12.08 10.25
C VAL A 471 12.54 -13.50 9.73
N MET A 472 12.84 -14.55 10.53
CA MET A 472 12.49 -15.93 10.17
C MET A 472 10.99 -16.13 10.01
N PHE A 473 10.19 -15.61 10.95
CA PHE A 473 8.71 -15.61 10.85
C PHE A 473 8.24 -14.93 9.55
N ALA A 474 8.79 -13.75 9.24
CA ALA A 474 8.47 -13.04 7.98
C ALA A 474 8.92 -13.86 6.76
N GLY A 475 10.08 -14.51 6.83
CA GLY A 475 10.57 -15.42 5.80
C GLY A 475 9.59 -16.55 5.50
N VAL A 476 9.06 -17.21 6.54
CA VAL A 476 8.05 -18.27 6.38
C VAL A 476 6.80 -17.74 5.67
N ILE A 477 6.25 -16.60 6.13
CA ILE A 477 5.07 -15.99 5.48
C ILE A 477 5.37 -15.61 4.03
N THR A 478 6.54 -15.01 3.76
CA THR A 478 6.95 -14.68 2.39
C THR A 478 6.99 -15.94 1.54
N THR A 479 7.63 -17.01 2.00
CA THR A 479 7.73 -18.27 1.27
C THR A 479 6.36 -18.87 0.97
N MET A 480 5.48 -18.95 1.97
CA MET A 480 4.12 -19.45 1.78
C MET A 480 3.31 -18.60 0.78
N SER A 481 3.35 -17.27 0.93
CA SER A 481 2.63 -16.35 0.04
C SER A 481 3.25 -16.23 -1.36
N THR A 482 4.52 -16.57 -1.53
CA THR A 482 5.21 -16.63 -2.82
C THR A 482 4.88 -17.92 -3.56
N LEU A 483 4.98 -19.06 -2.90
CA LEU A 483 5.01 -20.37 -3.54
C LEU A 483 3.63 -21.01 -3.72
N TRP A 484 2.59 -20.55 -3.07
CA TRP A 484 1.27 -21.20 -3.09
C TRP A 484 0.76 -21.49 -4.50
N TRP A 485 0.85 -20.52 -5.42
CA TRP A 485 0.39 -20.70 -6.79
C TRP A 485 1.34 -21.59 -7.60
N SER A 486 2.65 -21.37 -7.46
CA SER A 486 3.65 -22.20 -8.17
C SER A 486 3.57 -23.67 -7.76
N VAL A 487 3.34 -23.94 -6.48
CA VAL A 487 3.13 -25.30 -5.96
C VAL A 487 1.81 -25.88 -6.47
N LEU A 488 0.74 -25.07 -6.54
CA LEU A 488 -0.53 -25.49 -7.12
C LEU A 488 -0.34 -25.92 -8.58
N VAL A 489 0.33 -25.12 -9.41
CA VAL A 489 0.63 -25.45 -10.82
C VAL A 489 1.47 -26.74 -10.91
N TRP A 490 2.49 -26.88 -10.06
CA TRP A 490 3.37 -28.04 -10.05
C TRP A 490 2.65 -29.32 -9.66
N LEU A 491 1.75 -29.28 -8.68
CA LEU A 491 0.97 -30.44 -8.21
C LEU A 491 -0.19 -30.80 -9.14
N THR A 492 -0.66 -29.88 -9.99
CA THR A 492 -1.79 -30.15 -10.91
C THR A 492 -1.27 -30.92 -12.14
N PRO A 493 -1.88 -32.08 -12.47
CA PRO A 493 -1.49 -32.84 -13.65
C PRO A 493 -1.52 -32.02 -14.93
N ALA A 494 -0.59 -32.26 -15.84
CA ALA A 494 -0.45 -31.50 -17.11
C ALA A 494 -1.73 -31.53 -17.98
N GLY A 495 -2.51 -32.60 -17.96
CA GLY A 495 -3.78 -32.70 -18.69
C GLY A 495 -4.96 -31.92 -18.08
N SER A 496 -4.80 -31.38 -16.84
CA SER A 496 -5.85 -30.65 -16.11
C SER A 496 -5.55 -29.16 -15.94
N ARG A 497 -4.50 -28.66 -16.56
CA ARG A 497 -4.08 -27.26 -16.57
C ARG A 497 -3.52 -26.86 -17.93
N PRO A 498 -3.45 -25.57 -18.26
CA PRO A 498 -2.77 -25.10 -19.46
C PRO A 498 -1.28 -25.45 -19.43
N TRP A 499 -0.68 -25.54 -20.62
CA TRP A 499 0.78 -25.58 -20.74
C TRP A 499 1.40 -24.33 -20.09
N VAL A 500 2.50 -24.48 -19.38
CA VAL A 500 3.21 -23.35 -18.78
C VAL A 500 3.91 -22.55 -19.90
N GLY A 501 3.33 -21.41 -20.25
CA GLY A 501 3.81 -20.57 -21.36
C GLY A 501 5.25 -20.10 -21.15
N SER A 502 5.98 -19.89 -22.26
CA SER A 502 7.42 -19.53 -22.27
C SER A 502 8.33 -20.58 -21.62
N THR A 503 7.92 -21.87 -21.68
CA THR A 503 8.73 -23.02 -21.29
C THR A 503 8.66 -24.11 -22.35
N ASN A 504 9.75 -24.89 -22.50
CA ASN A 504 9.78 -26.03 -23.43
C ASN A 504 9.50 -27.37 -22.72
N ASP A 505 9.46 -27.37 -21.41
CA ASP A 505 9.32 -28.56 -20.54
C ASP A 505 8.04 -28.59 -19.70
N ASN A 506 7.11 -27.64 -19.92
CA ASN A 506 5.86 -27.49 -19.17
C ASN A 506 6.07 -27.37 -17.65
N ASN A 507 7.22 -26.84 -17.20
CA ASN A 507 7.61 -26.79 -15.82
C ASN A 507 7.60 -25.35 -15.29
N ILE A 508 6.85 -25.13 -14.19
CA ILE A 508 6.75 -23.81 -13.56
C ILE A 508 8.09 -23.33 -13.02
N TRP A 509 8.95 -24.24 -12.56
CA TRP A 509 10.28 -23.88 -12.04
C TRP A 509 11.21 -23.36 -13.14
N SER A 510 11.11 -23.90 -14.36
CA SER A 510 11.80 -23.39 -15.55
C SER A 510 11.32 -21.99 -15.93
N LEU A 511 10.04 -21.69 -15.75
CA LEU A 511 9.50 -20.34 -15.93
C LEU A 511 10.07 -19.35 -14.88
N ILE A 512 10.14 -19.75 -13.59
CA ILE A 512 10.59 -18.90 -12.49
C ILE A 512 12.08 -18.61 -12.54
N PHE A 513 12.91 -19.66 -12.61
CA PHE A 513 14.35 -19.52 -12.50
C PHE A 513 15.04 -19.34 -13.87
N GLY A 514 14.49 -19.90 -14.95
CA GLY A 514 14.98 -19.75 -16.33
C GLY A 514 14.48 -18.44 -16.95
N TYR A 515 13.29 -18.48 -17.58
CA TYR A 515 12.78 -17.36 -18.39
C TYR A 515 12.62 -16.04 -17.63
N ASN A 516 12.00 -16.05 -16.44
CA ASN A 516 11.79 -14.84 -15.62
C ASN A 516 12.88 -14.60 -14.56
N GLY A 517 13.87 -15.47 -14.45
CA GLY A 517 14.94 -15.43 -13.50
C GLY A 517 16.30 -15.08 -14.08
N PHE A 518 17.20 -16.05 -14.00
CA PHE A 518 18.59 -15.90 -14.43
C PHE A 518 18.72 -15.59 -15.93
N GLY A 519 17.82 -16.11 -16.79
CA GLY A 519 17.81 -15.81 -18.21
C GLY A 519 17.60 -14.33 -18.51
N ARG A 520 16.83 -13.59 -17.68
CA ARG A 520 16.66 -12.13 -17.81
C ARG A 520 17.81 -11.33 -17.21
N LEU A 521 18.44 -11.85 -16.12
CA LEU A 521 19.52 -11.14 -15.44
C LEU A 521 20.86 -11.25 -16.20
N LEU A 522 21.21 -12.47 -16.65
CA LEU A 522 22.55 -12.80 -17.15
C LEU A 522 22.61 -12.93 -18.67
N GLY A 523 21.49 -12.95 -19.36
CA GLY A 523 21.45 -13.23 -20.79
C GLY A 523 21.83 -14.68 -21.07
N GLY A 524 20.88 -15.59 -21.20
CA GLY A 524 21.14 -17.02 -21.44
C GLY A 524 20.06 -17.62 -22.34
N GLN A 525 20.28 -18.83 -22.82
CA GLN A 525 19.40 -19.59 -23.73
C GLN A 525 17.96 -19.59 -23.20
N GLY A 526 17.00 -19.14 -24.04
CA GLY A 526 15.58 -19.10 -23.76
C GLY A 526 14.88 -17.80 -24.07
N ASN A 527 15.59 -16.70 -24.31
CA ASN A 527 15.02 -15.43 -24.74
C ASN A 527 15.43 -15.17 -26.20
N GLY A 528 14.61 -15.58 -27.15
CA GLY A 528 14.73 -15.43 -28.59
C GLY A 528 15.55 -14.23 -29.09
N GLY A 529 16.86 -14.36 -29.12
CA GLY A 529 17.79 -13.56 -29.89
C GLY A 529 18.40 -14.43 -30.96
N PRO A 530 18.65 -13.92 -32.19
CA PRO A 530 19.19 -14.72 -33.28
C PRO A 530 20.67 -15.05 -33.03
N GLY A 531 20.99 -16.30 -32.80
CA GLY A 531 22.36 -16.80 -32.92
C GLY A 531 22.84 -17.70 -31.80
N GLY A 532 22.99 -19.02 -32.07
CA GLY A 532 23.88 -19.90 -31.36
C GLY A 532 23.25 -21.15 -30.76
N GLY A 533 22.90 -22.13 -31.61
CA GLY A 533 22.64 -23.49 -31.19
C GLY A 533 23.94 -24.31 -31.31
N THR A 534 24.39 -24.91 -30.19
CA THR A 534 25.18 -26.12 -30.17
C THR A 534 24.56 -27.06 -29.13
N PRO A 535 24.37 -28.36 -29.47
CA PRO A 535 23.73 -29.31 -28.55
C PRO A 535 24.65 -29.66 -27.38
N PRO A 536 24.11 -29.97 -26.21
CA PRO A 536 24.90 -30.44 -25.08
C PRO A 536 25.28 -31.93 -25.26
N GLY A 537 26.55 -32.22 -25.34
CA GLY A 537 27.06 -33.54 -25.10
C GLY A 537 27.17 -33.76 -23.58
N ASP A 538 26.79 -34.97 -23.14
CA ASP A 538 26.92 -35.48 -21.79
C ASP A 538 28.38 -35.37 -21.28
N GLY A 539 28.59 -34.92 -20.06
CA GLY A 539 29.90 -34.97 -19.42
C GLY A 539 29.97 -34.24 -18.09
N ILE A 540 29.84 -35.00 -17.02
CA ILE A 540 30.17 -34.64 -15.65
C ILE A 540 31.70 -34.39 -15.57
N GLY A 541 32.14 -33.27 -15.00
CA GLY A 541 33.55 -33.07 -14.64
C GLY A 541 33.87 -31.67 -14.17
N ALA A 542 33.89 -31.49 -12.85
CA ALA A 542 34.53 -30.35 -12.21
C ALA A 542 36.03 -30.31 -12.50
N THR A 543 36.58 -29.19 -12.89
CA THR A 543 37.84 -28.68 -12.34
C THR A 543 38.15 -27.25 -12.80
N THR A 544 38.53 -26.47 -11.85
CA THR A 544 39.12 -25.14 -11.88
C THR A 544 40.37 -25.07 -12.77
N THR A 545 40.48 -24.05 -13.63
CA THR A 545 41.80 -23.46 -13.91
C THR A 545 41.66 -22.01 -14.43
N LEU A 546 42.17 -21.05 -13.66
CA LEU A 546 42.55 -19.72 -14.05
C LEU A 546 43.72 -19.79 -15.03
N GLN A 547 43.62 -19.22 -16.21
CA GLN A 547 44.83 -18.82 -16.91
C GLN A 547 44.61 -17.53 -17.71
N ASN A 548 45.38 -16.52 -17.32
CA ASN A 548 45.72 -15.31 -18.05
C ASN A 548 46.29 -15.62 -19.44
N THR A 549 45.88 -14.88 -20.48
CA THR A 549 46.82 -14.62 -21.59
C THR A 549 46.62 -13.19 -22.10
N VAL A 550 47.69 -12.48 -22.01
CA VAL A 550 48.03 -11.14 -22.55
C VAL A 550 48.53 -11.37 -24.00
N SER A 551 48.36 -10.30 -24.82
CA SER A 551 49.09 -9.97 -26.07
C SER A 551 48.47 -10.52 -27.37
N THR A 552 48.44 -9.82 -28.44
CA THR A 552 49.39 -8.87 -29.02
C THR A 552 48.73 -8.12 -30.17
N THR A 553 49.13 -6.90 -30.31
CA THR A 553 48.98 -6.02 -31.49
C THR A 553 49.70 -6.63 -32.72
N GLN A 554 49.03 -6.66 -33.89
CA GLN A 554 49.76 -6.62 -35.17
C GLN A 554 49.01 -5.82 -36.23
N THR A 555 49.63 -4.77 -36.68
CA THR A 555 49.41 -3.94 -37.87
C THR A 555 49.81 -4.65 -39.13
N MET A 556 49.09 -4.40 -40.21
CA MET A 556 49.53 -4.11 -41.63
C MET A 556 48.37 -4.29 -42.56
N ALA A 557 47.87 -3.30 -43.24
CA ALA A 557 48.34 -2.51 -44.39
C ALA A 557 47.94 -3.11 -45.74
N ASP A 558 47.30 -2.26 -46.54
CA ASP A 558 47.20 -2.20 -47.99
C ASP A 558 46.19 -3.03 -48.76
N GLY A 559 45.38 -2.30 -49.53
CA GLY A 559 44.67 -2.77 -50.70
C GLY A 559 43.56 -1.84 -51.17
N ALA A 560 43.91 -0.81 -51.92
CA ALA A 560 43.02 0.16 -52.54
C ALA A 560 42.08 -0.44 -53.61
N GLY A 561 40.85 0.08 -53.70
CA GLY A 561 39.90 -0.14 -54.81
C GLY A 561 38.78 0.89 -54.78
N MET A 562 38.99 2.01 -55.48
CA MET A 562 37.96 3.04 -55.78
C MET A 562 36.86 2.52 -56.69
N MET A 563 35.58 2.92 -56.43
CA MET A 563 34.75 3.72 -57.34
C MET A 563 33.39 4.08 -56.74
N PRO A 564 32.68 5.12 -57.18
CA PRO A 564 31.95 6.08 -56.36
C PRO A 564 30.40 6.06 -56.58
N GLY A 565 29.70 6.69 -55.72
CA GLY A 565 28.42 7.31 -56.03
C GLY A 565 27.20 6.84 -55.27
N GLY A 566 26.62 7.76 -54.45
CA GLY A 566 25.30 7.65 -53.89
C GLY A 566 25.10 8.46 -52.61
N MET A 567 24.82 9.78 -52.78
CA MET A 567 24.42 10.70 -51.71
C MET A 567 23.08 10.25 -51.07
N GLY A 568 22.97 10.34 -49.73
CA GLY A 568 21.71 10.32 -49.00
C GLY A 568 21.76 9.54 -47.69
N GLY A 569 22.54 10.01 -46.70
CA GLY A 569 22.59 9.40 -45.38
C GLY A 569 22.27 10.42 -44.30
N GLY A 570 21.12 10.31 -43.70
CA GLY A 570 20.88 10.88 -42.38
C GLY A 570 21.67 10.15 -41.28
N PRO A 571 21.96 10.75 -40.12
CA PRO A 571 22.82 10.14 -39.13
C PRO A 571 22.09 8.99 -38.40
N GLY A 572 22.24 7.78 -38.87
CA GLY A 572 21.91 6.55 -38.19
C GLY A 572 23.10 6.08 -37.37
N GLY A 573 23.03 6.16 -36.06
CA GLY A 573 24.05 5.65 -35.17
C GLY A 573 24.30 4.16 -35.41
N GLY A 574 25.57 3.82 -35.74
CA GLY A 574 26.01 2.44 -35.92
C GLY A 574 25.94 1.66 -34.60
N HIS A 575 25.24 0.52 -34.66
CA HIS A 575 25.26 -0.46 -33.59
C HIS A 575 26.62 -1.19 -33.65
N GLY A 576 27.43 -1.03 -32.55
CA GLY A 576 28.64 -1.80 -32.38
C GLY A 576 28.32 -3.26 -32.05
N PRO A 577 29.27 -4.22 -32.28
CA PRO A 577 29.06 -5.61 -31.91
C PRO A 577 28.98 -5.76 -30.37
N GLY A 578 27.77 -5.91 -29.81
CA GLY A 578 27.45 -6.02 -28.38
C GLY A 578 26.10 -5.46 -27.96
N ASP A 579 25.40 -4.77 -28.87
CA ASP A 579 24.10 -4.16 -28.57
C ASP A 579 22.95 -5.12 -28.92
N THR A 580 22.69 -6.12 -28.06
CA THR A 580 21.71 -7.17 -28.29
C THR A 580 20.49 -7.08 -27.41
N GLY A 581 20.21 -5.95 -26.72
CA GLY A 581 19.10 -5.89 -25.78
C GLY A 581 18.31 -4.58 -25.82
N PHE A 582 17.01 -4.69 -25.61
CA PHE A 582 16.15 -3.57 -25.27
C PHE A 582 16.68 -2.87 -24.01
N GLY A 583 16.81 -1.53 -24.03
CA GLY A 583 17.22 -0.73 -22.88
C GLY A 583 18.67 -0.23 -22.89
N GLY A 584 19.40 -0.41 -24.00
CA GLY A 584 20.76 0.12 -24.21
C GLY A 584 21.86 -0.60 -23.40
N GLN A 585 23.09 -0.10 -23.50
CA GLN A 585 24.26 -0.73 -22.86
C GLN A 585 24.16 -0.75 -21.33
N THR A 586 24.65 -1.86 -20.73
CA THR A 586 24.79 -2.00 -19.28
C THR A 586 25.79 -0.99 -18.73
N GLY A 587 25.53 -0.44 -17.56
CA GLY A 587 26.42 0.52 -16.90
C GLY A 587 25.70 1.43 -15.92
N ILE A 588 26.46 2.09 -15.05
CA ILE A 588 25.95 2.89 -13.92
C ILE A 588 25.02 4.05 -14.37
N PHE A 589 25.22 4.56 -15.59
CA PHE A 589 24.42 5.67 -16.15
C PHE A 589 23.23 5.20 -17.00
N ARG A 590 22.98 3.89 -17.12
CA ARG A 590 21.90 3.34 -17.95
C ARG A 590 20.53 3.93 -17.59
N ILE A 591 20.27 4.19 -16.32
CA ILE A 591 18.99 4.79 -15.86
C ILE A 591 18.75 6.21 -16.40
N PHE A 592 19.81 6.88 -16.87
CA PHE A 592 19.73 8.21 -17.47
C PHE A 592 19.76 8.22 -19.02
N ASN A 593 19.80 7.03 -19.65
CA ASN A 593 19.82 6.96 -21.10
C ASN A 593 18.45 7.35 -21.73
N ASN A 594 18.38 7.33 -23.05
CA ASN A 594 17.18 7.67 -23.81
C ASN A 594 15.95 6.78 -23.49
N ASP A 595 16.17 5.51 -23.14
CA ASP A 595 15.09 4.56 -22.86
C ASP A 595 14.53 4.71 -21.45
N PHE A 596 15.40 4.77 -20.43
CA PHE A 596 14.99 4.80 -19.01
C PHE A 596 14.77 6.21 -18.47
N GLY A 597 15.58 7.18 -18.91
CA GLY A 597 15.57 8.55 -18.38
C GLY A 597 14.18 9.19 -18.40
N PRO A 598 13.48 9.20 -19.56
CA PRO A 598 12.15 9.78 -19.68
C PRO A 598 11.11 9.14 -18.76
N ASN A 599 11.31 7.91 -18.33
CA ASN A 599 10.39 7.17 -17.47
C ASN A 599 10.52 7.58 -15.99
N ILE A 600 11.77 7.77 -15.45
CA ILE A 600 11.98 7.85 -13.99
C ILE A 600 13.04 8.87 -13.54
N ALA A 601 13.98 9.32 -14.38
CA ALA A 601 15.17 10.02 -13.93
C ALA A 601 14.95 11.51 -13.54
N TRP A 602 13.80 12.10 -13.79
CA TRP A 602 13.46 13.51 -13.58
C TRP A 602 13.86 14.08 -12.20
N LEU A 603 13.56 13.34 -11.13
CA LEU A 603 13.83 13.73 -9.75
C LEU A 603 14.78 12.76 -9.04
N LEU A 604 15.41 11.84 -9.78
CA LEU A 604 16.22 10.76 -9.21
C LEU A 604 17.44 11.30 -8.46
N VAL A 605 18.15 12.28 -9.02
CA VAL A 605 19.32 12.88 -8.35
C VAL A 605 18.91 13.66 -7.11
N LEU A 606 17.78 14.38 -7.16
CA LEU A 606 17.23 15.05 -5.98
C LEU A 606 16.88 14.04 -4.87
N ALA A 607 16.31 12.88 -5.23
CA ALA A 607 15.99 11.80 -4.29
C ALA A 607 17.26 11.22 -3.64
N LEU A 608 18.27 10.90 -4.45
CA LEU A 608 19.54 10.32 -3.97
C LEU A 608 20.34 11.30 -3.10
N ALA A 609 20.57 12.52 -3.61
CA ALA A 609 21.34 13.53 -2.88
C ALA A 609 20.60 14.02 -1.63
N GLY A 610 19.30 14.25 -1.75
CA GLY A 610 18.44 14.62 -0.62
C GLY A 610 18.38 13.54 0.45
N GLY A 611 18.22 12.28 0.05
CA GLY A 611 18.27 11.11 0.95
C GLY A 611 19.64 10.98 1.63
N GLY A 612 20.73 11.12 0.90
CA GLY A 612 22.09 11.12 1.44
C GLY A 612 22.32 12.23 2.48
N LEU A 613 21.85 13.45 2.19
CA LEU A 613 21.90 14.56 3.14
C LEU A 613 21.07 14.24 4.41
N MET A 614 19.89 13.67 4.25
CA MET A 614 19.07 13.25 5.40
C MET A 614 19.77 12.21 6.26
N LEU A 615 20.44 11.22 5.66
CA LEU A 615 21.25 10.23 6.39
C LEU A 615 22.41 10.89 7.14
N TRP A 616 23.09 11.86 6.54
CA TRP A 616 24.17 12.62 7.18
C TRP A 616 23.64 13.43 8.39
N ILE A 617 22.48 14.07 8.27
CA ILE A 617 21.86 14.82 9.37
C ILE A 617 21.44 13.88 10.50
N LEU A 618 20.82 12.76 10.15
CA LEU A 618 20.29 11.79 11.11
C LEU A 618 21.37 10.83 11.69
N ARG A 619 22.65 10.93 11.27
CA ARG A 619 23.72 9.99 11.66
C ARG A 619 23.96 9.89 13.17
N LYS A 620 23.74 10.99 13.89
CA LYS A 620 23.93 11.06 15.36
C LYS A 620 22.65 10.68 16.15
N THR A 621 21.53 10.38 15.48
CA THR A 621 20.31 9.97 16.16
C THR A 621 20.43 8.53 16.67
N PRO A 622 19.70 8.15 17.73
CA PRO A 622 19.70 6.79 18.25
C PRO A 622 19.37 5.74 17.17
N ARG A 623 19.90 4.53 17.33
CA ARG A 623 19.63 3.39 16.42
C ARG A 623 18.14 3.21 16.13
N THR A 624 17.30 3.33 17.15
CA THR A 624 15.86 3.12 17.05
C THR A 624 15.09 4.31 16.48
N ASN A 625 15.76 5.31 15.91
CA ASN A 625 15.11 6.46 15.27
C ASN A 625 14.37 6.02 13.99
N ARG A 626 13.05 6.18 13.99
CA ARG A 626 12.17 5.71 12.90
C ARG A 626 12.39 6.49 11.60
N GLY A 627 12.64 7.80 11.68
CA GLY A 627 12.91 8.63 10.51
C GLY A 627 14.20 8.19 9.81
N ARG A 628 15.27 7.92 10.58
CA ARG A 628 16.52 7.37 10.04
C ARG A 628 16.31 6.01 9.39
N ALA A 629 15.58 5.10 10.04
CA ALA A 629 15.26 3.79 9.49
C ALA A 629 14.47 3.88 8.18
N ALA A 630 13.49 4.80 8.09
CA ALA A 630 12.71 5.02 6.89
C ALA A 630 13.54 5.57 5.73
N VAL A 631 14.43 6.56 5.97
CA VAL A 631 15.29 7.09 4.92
C VAL A 631 16.23 5.99 4.41
N ILE A 632 16.82 5.18 5.30
CA ILE A 632 17.68 4.06 4.91
C ILE A 632 16.90 3.02 4.09
N PHE A 633 15.68 2.69 4.51
CA PHE A 633 14.83 1.75 3.78
C PHE A 633 14.54 2.22 2.34
N TRP A 634 14.08 3.46 2.17
CA TRP A 634 13.78 4.01 0.85
C TRP A 634 15.04 4.16 -0.02
N MET A 635 16.18 4.52 0.59
CA MET A 635 17.48 4.58 -0.11
C MET A 635 17.94 3.20 -0.57
N LEU A 636 17.88 2.19 0.28
CA LEU A 636 18.24 0.81 -0.08
C LEU A 636 17.31 0.25 -1.14
N TRP A 637 16.00 0.48 -1.02
CA TRP A 637 15.05 0.13 -2.08
C TRP A 637 15.49 0.72 -3.41
N LEU A 638 15.71 2.03 -3.45
CA LEU A 638 16.10 2.72 -4.68
C LEU A 638 17.44 2.20 -5.23
N LEU A 639 18.46 2.08 -4.39
CA LEU A 639 19.80 1.66 -4.81
C LEU A 639 19.84 0.22 -5.33
N ILE A 640 19.13 -0.72 -4.68
CA ILE A 640 19.05 -2.11 -5.14
C ILE A 640 18.46 -2.16 -6.55
N HIS A 641 17.36 -1.43 -6.80
CA HIS A 641 16.75 -1.41 -8.13
C HIS A 641 17.64 -0.71 -9.17
N ILE A 642 18.30 0.40 -8.81
CA ILE A 642 19.27 1.06 -9.71
C ILE A 642 20.37 0.08 -10.11
N VAL A 643 21.00 -0.60 -9.14
CA VAL A 643 22.10 -1.55 -9.41
C VAL A 643 21.61 -2.68 -10.32
N ILE A 644 20.50 -3.33 -9.97
CA ILE A 644 19.98 -4.45 -10.77
C ILE A 644 19.63 -4.00 -12.20
N PHE A 645 18.86 -2.92 -12.36
CA PHE A 645 18.45 -2.45 -13.68
C PHE A 645 19.61 -1.88 -14.51
N SER A 646 20.65 -1.35 -13.88
CA SER A 646 21.85 -0.87 -14.56
C SER A 646 22.76 -2.00 -15.03
N MET A 647 22.82 -3.13 -14.29
CA MET A 647 23.75 -4.22 -14.54
C MET A 647 23.12 -5.42 -15.27
N THR A 648 21.80 -5.48 -15.42
CA THR A 648 21.12 -6.55 -16.14
C THR A 648 21.54 -6.57 -17.59
N SER A 649 22.12 -7.68 -18.07
CA SER A 649 22.58 -7.89 -19.47
C SER A 649 21.52 -8.56 -20.35
N GLY A 650 20.49 -9.18 -19.76
CA GLY A 650 19.38 -9.82 -20.47
C GLY A 650 18.29 -8.83 -20.89
N VAL A 651 17.09 -9.36 -21.16
CA VAL A 651 15.93 -8.55 -21.59
C VAL A 651 15.39 -7.69 -20.46
N ILE A 652 15.50 -6.38 -20.60
CA ILE A 652 14.92 -5.39 -19.67
C ILE A 652 14.13 -4.34 -20.44
N HIS A 653 12.91 -4.06 -19.98
CA HIS A 653 12.05 -3.06 -20.61
C HIS A 653 12.05 -1.75 -19.82
N PRO A 654 11.96 -0.57 -20.48
CA PRO A 654 12.03 0.73 -19.84
C PRO A 654 10.99 0.95 -18.73
N TYR A 655 9.78 0.42 -18.86
CA TYR A 655 8.72 0.57 -17.88
C TYR A 655 8.93 -0.21 -16.55
N TYR A 656 9.90 -1.15 -16.50
CA TYR A 656 10.22 -1.87 -15.23
C TYR A 656 10.60 -0.95 -14.09
N VAL A 657 11.10 0.24 -14.39
CA VAL A 657 11.51 1.23 -13.39
C VAL A 657 10.35 1.83 -12.59
N VAL A 658 9.08 1.52 -12.93
CA VAL A 658 7.92 1.98 -12.17
C VAL A 658 8.02 1.59 -10.68
N VAL A 659 8.62 0.46 -10.34
CA VAL A 659 8.84 0.01 -8.96
C VAL A 659 9.81 0.90 -8.16
N MET A 660 10.58 1.77 -8.84
CA MET A 660 11.44 2.77 -8.19
C MET A 660 10.67 4.04 -7.80
N ALA A 661 9.54 4.32 -8.47
CA ALA A 661 8.80 5.56 -8.30
C ALA A 661 8.33 5.82 -6.85
N PRO A 662 7.85 4.82 -6.06
CA PRO A 662 7.51 5.02 -4.65
C PRO A 662 8.70 5.50 -3.80
N ALA A 663 9.89 4.95 -4.03
CA ALA A 663 11.09 5.32 -3.29
C ALA A 663 11.60 6.72 -3.68
N VAL A 664 11.61 7.06 -4.97
CA VAL A 664 11.94 8.42 -5.46
C VAL A 664 10.99 9.43 -4.85
N ALA A 665 9.69 9.17 -4.92
CA ALA A 665 8.66 10.05 -4.38
C ALA A 665 8.79 10.24 -2.85
N ALA A 666 9.02 9.17 -2.11
CA ALA A 666 9.22 9.24 -0.66
C ALA A 666 10.46 10.06 -0.30
N LEU A 667 11.60 9.82 -0.95
CA LEU A 667 12.87 10.52 -0.68
C LEU A 667 12.79 12.01 -1.04
N VAL A 668 12.19 12.38 -2.17
CA VAL A 668 11.96 13.79 -2.55
C VAL A 668 11.03 14.46 -1.53
N GLY A 669 9.91 13.82 -1.17
CA GLY A 669 8.98 14.34 -0.18
C GLY A 669 9.58 14.52 1.21
N ILE A 670 10.48 13.63 1.62
CA ILE A 670 11.21 13.74 2.89
C ILE A 670 12.24 14.86 2.86
N SER A 671 13.06 14.91 1.82
CA SER A 671 14.24 15.79 1.77
C SER A 671 13.90 17.25 1.45
N LEU A 672 12.91 17.51 0.59
CA LEU A 672 12.64 18.88 0.11
C LEU A 672 12.19 19.85 1.22
N PRO A 673 11.24 19.51 2.12
CA PRO A 673 10.90 20.40 3.25
C PRO A 673 12.06 20.60 4.22
N PHE A 674 12.96 19.63 4.32
CA PHE A 674 14.14 19.70 5.15
C PHE A 674 15.21 20.64 4.56
N LEU A 675 15.47 20.49 3.26
CA LEU A 675 16.35 21.40 2.50
C LEU A 675 15.84 22.85 2.57
N TRP A 676 14.52 23.03 2.42
CA TRP A 676 13.87 24.32 2.57
C TRP A 676 14.05 24.90 3.98
N GLY A 677 13.84 24.07 5.02
CA GLY A 677 14.08 24.48 6.41
C GLY A 677 15.54 24.83 6.70
N ALA A 678 16.50 24.14 6.07
CA ALA A 678 17.92 24.47 6.15
C ALA A 678 18.23 25.79 5.43
N TYR A 679 17.64 26.01 4.28
CA TYR A 679 17.78 27.21 3.48
C TYR A 679 17.25 28.44 4.23
N THR A 680 16.02 28.41 4.75
CA THR A 680 15.40 29.51 5.48
C THR A 680 16.13 29.87 6.78
N ARG A 681 16.72 28.87 7.46
CA ARG A 681 17.52 29.03 8.68
C ARG A 681 19.01 29.34 8.39
N ARG A 682 19.41 29.50 7.14
CA ARG A 682 20.77 29.78 6.68
C ARG A 682 21.85 28.86 7.28
N LYS A 683 21.56 27.55 7.28
CA LYS A 683 22.55 26.54 7.70
C LYS A 683 23.72 26.52 6.71
N SER A 684 24.89 26.03 7.15
CA SER A 684 26.12 25.95 6.33
C SER A 684 25.97 25.20 5.01
N TYR A 685 24.99 24.30 4.94
CA TYR A 685 24.67 23.52 3.75
C TYR A 685 23.39 24.01 2.99
N ALA A 686 22.93 25.24 3.27
CA ALA A 686 21.75 25.85 2.63
C ALA A 686 21.89 25.99 1.10
N TRP A 687 23.12 26.22 0.61
CA TRP A 687 23.46 26.31 -0.80
C TRP A 687 23.12 25.03 -1.60
N LEU A 688 23.06 23.85 -0.94
CA LEU A 688 22.74 22.59 -1.59
C LEU A 688 21.36 22.59 -2.26
N LEU A 689 20.36 23.29 -1.69
CA LEU A 689 19.06 23.44 -2.33
C LEU A 689 19.19 24.09 -3.72
N SER A 690 19.96 25.16 -3.83
CA SER A 690 20.17 25.89 -5.08
C SER A 690 20.85 25.03 -6.13
N VAL A 691 21.91 24.31 -5.75
CA VAL A 691 22.65 23.40 -6.64
C VAL A 691 21.75 22.25 -7.10
N LEU A 692 20.98 21.63 -6.18
CA LEU A 692 20.09 20.53 -6.54
C LEU A 692 18.98 20.96 -7.50
N VAL A 693 18.46 22.18 -7.38
CA VAL A 693 17.53 22.77 -8.36
C VAL A 693 18.17 22.85 -9.74
N GLY A 694 19.40 23.40 -9.82
CA GLY A 694 20.13 23.51 -11.08
C GLY A 694 20.42 22.14 -11.72
N VAL A 695 20.90 21.17 -10.93
CA VAL A 695 21.18 19.81 -11.42
C VAL A 695 19.91 19.10 -11.88
N THR A 696 18.80 19.24 -11.12
CA THR A 696 17.51 18.66 -11.50
C THR A 696 17.00 19.23 -12.82
N ALA A 697 17.11 20.56 -13.00
CA ALA A 697 16.74 21.22 -14.26
C ALA A 697 17.64 20.77 -15.43
N ALA A 698 18.96 20.63 -15.21
CA ALA A 698 19.89 20.14 -16.24
C ALA A 698 19.55 18.72 -16.69
N ILE A 699 19.18 17.81 -15.76
CA ILE A 699 18.72 16.48 -16.08
C ILE A 699 17.40 16.52 -16.87
N ALA A 700 16.47 17.39 -16.48
CA ALA A 700 15.22 17.55 -17.23
C ALA A 700 15.46 18.07 -18.67
N VAL A 701 16.38 19.01 -18.84
CA VAL A 701 16.84 19.50 -20.17
C VAL A 701 17.43 18.35 -21.00
N MET A 702 18.31 17.54 -20.39
CA MET A 702 18.90 16.37 -21.05
C MET A 702 17.82 15.36 -21.52
N ILE A 703 16.87 15.04 -20.64
CA ILE A 703 15.78 14.10 -20.96
C ILE A 703 14.89 14.66 -22.09
N LEU A 704 14.53 15.94 -22.05
CA LEU A 704 13.75 16.60 -23.10
C LEU A 704 14.51 16.64 -24.43
N GLY A 705 15.84 16.76 -24.38
CA GLY A 705 16.72 16.67 -25.55
C GLY A 705 16.63 15.31 -26.22
N TYR A 706 16.56 14.22 -25.45
CA TYR A 706 16.35 12.88 -26.00
C TYR A 706 14.98 12.71 -26.69
N ALA A 707 13.94 13.32 -26.12
CA ALA A 707 12.59 13.22 -26.66
C ALA A 707 12.45 13.95 -28.02
N GLY A 708 13.24 14.98 -28.28
CA GLY A 708 13.28 15.72 -29.55
C GLY A 708 12.01 16.51 -29.92
N THR A 709 10.92 16.36 -29.20
CA THR A 709 9.59 16.90 -29.57
C THR A 709 9.12 18.09 -28.77
N MET A 710 9.76 18.37 -27.62
CA MET A 710 9.41 19.45 -26.67
C MET A 710 10.55 20.44 -26.46
N THR A 711 11.22 20.87 -27.54
CA THR A 711 12.38 21.77 -27.48
C THR A 711 12.03 23.11 -26.81
N TRP A 712 10.82 23.61 -27.01
CA TRP A 712 10.33 24.81 -26.30
C TRP A 712 10.34 24.65 -24.78
N LEU A 713 9.90 23.49 -24.27
CA LEU A 713 9.88 23.18 -22.85
C LEU A 713 11.30 23.03 -22.29
N MET A 714 12.21 22.45 -23.06
CA MET A 714 13.63 22.32 -22.72
C MET A 714 14.26 23.70 -22.39
N TRP A 715 14.02 24.71 -23.25
CA TRP A 715 14.52 26.07 -23.02
C TRP A 715 13.86 26.73 -21.80
N ILE A 716 12.55 26.59 -21.63
CA ILE A 716 11.83 27.14 -20.47
C ILE A 716 12.37 26.55 -19.17
N VAL A 717 12.48 25.22 -19.08
CA VAL A 717 12.97 24.54 -17.88
C VAL A 717 14.43 24.89 -17.58
N GLY A 718 15.27 24.99 -18.61
CA GLY A 718 16.67 25.42 -18.47
C GLY A 718 16.79 26.81 -17.91
N LEU A 719 16.06 27.78 -18.47
CA LEU A 719 16.06 29.18 -18.00
C LEU A 719 15.48 29.29 -16.59
N LEU A 720 14.37 28.63 -16.29
CA LEU A 720 13.78 28.61 -14.93
C LEU A 720 14.73 27.96 -13.91
N GLY A 721 15.41 26.88 -14.30
CA GLY A 721 16.38 26.20 -13.45
C GLY A 721 17.58 27.07 -13.11
N LEU A 722 18.14 27.78 -14.12
CA LEU A 722 19.23 28.71 -13.95
C LEU A 722 18.80 29.90 -13.09
N ALA A 723 17.66 30.52 -13.39
CA ALA A 723 17.11 31.65 -12.62
C ALA A 723 16.79 31.23 -11.17
N GLY A 724 16.21 30.06 -10.95
CA GLY A 724 15.94 29.52 -9.61
C GLY A 724 17.23 29.26 -8.84
N MET A 725 18.22 28.61 -9.44
CA MET A 725 19.50 28.31 -8.83
C MET A 725 20.23 29.62 -8.43
N ILE A 726 20.38 30.54 -9.37
CA ILE A 726 21.08 31.82 -9.13
C ILE A 726 20.31 32.67 -8.13
N GLY A 727 18.99 32.79 -8.28
CA GLY A 727 18.14 33.56 -7.38
C GLY A 727 18.18 33.06 -5.94
N LEU A 728 18.14 31.73 -5.73
CA LEU A 728 18.33 31.13 -4.41
C LEU A 728 19.73 31.37 -3.85
N LEU A 729 20.79 31.30 -4.66
CA LEU A 729 22.16 31.59 -4.23
C LEU A 729 22.31 33.06 -3.83
N ILE A 730 21.87 33.99 -4.67
CA ILE A 730 21.96 35.44 -4.38
C ILE A 730 21.19 35.78 -3.08
N ASN A 731 20.00 35.22 -2.90
CA ASN A 731 19.19 35.48 -1.70
C ASN A 731 19.81 34.95 -0.39
N LEU A 732 20.78 34.04 -0.44
CA LEU A 732 21.57 33.66 0.75
C LEU A 732 22.49 34.80 1.23
N TYR A 733 22.93 35.65 0.32
CA TYR A 733 23.84 36.80 0.62
C TYR A 733 23.04 38.10 0.74
N VAL A 734 22.04 38.31 -0.13
CA VAL A 734 21.20 39.51 -0.18
C VAL A 734 19.75 39.14 0.09
N PRO A 735 19.31 39.12 1.38
CA PRO A 735 17.97 38.62 1.77
C PRO A 735 16.88 39.64 1.41
N GLN A 736 16.26 39.46 0.27
CA GLN A 736 15.10 40.26 -0.16
C GLN A 736 13.89 39.33 -0.35
N ARG A 737 12.75 39.65 0.26
CA ARG A 737 11.53 38.81 0.22
C ARG A 737 11.00 38.56 -1.20
N TRP A 738 11.01 39.60 -2.06
CA TRP A 738 10.55 39.46 -3.44
C TRP A 738 11.44 38.51 -4.24
N LEU A 739 12.79 38.64 -4.09
CA LEU A 739 13.77 37.77 -4.73
C LEU A 739 13.62 36.32 -4.26
N GLN A 740 13.41 36.13 -2.96
CA GLN A 740 13.15 34.82 -2.39
C GLN A 740 11.90 34.17 -3.01
N ASN A 741 10.79 34.92 -3.07
CA ASN A 741 9.54 34.41 -3.63
C ASN A 741 9.67 34.04 -5.12
N LEU A 742 10.32 34.92 -5.90
CA LEU A 742 10.58 34.67 -7.32
C LEU A 742 11.47 33.44 -7.52
N ALA A 743 12.57 33.35 -6.77
CA ALA A 743 13.47 32.21 -6.85
C ALA A 743 12.83 30.89 -6.44
N ILE A 744 11.90 30.89 -5.48
CA ILE A 744 11.11 29.70 -5.09
C ILE A 744 10.18 29.29 -6.23
N ILE A 745 9.42 30.23 -6.79
CA ILE A 745 8.46 29.96 -7.87
C ILE A 745 9.20 29.38 -9.07
N THR A 746 10.34 29.99 -9.48
CA THR A 746 11.15 29.49 -10.59
C THR A 746 11.76 28.13 -10.30
N ALA A 747 12.25 27.88 -9.08
CA ALA A 747 12.81 26.59 -8.67
C ALA A 747 11.76 25.46 -8.65
N ILE A 748 10.55 25.73 -8.12
CA ILE A 748 9.45 24.76 -8.14
C ILE A 748 9.05 24.48 -9.58
N ALA A 749 8.87 25.52 -10.41
CA ALA A 749 8.50 25.36 -11.81
C ALA A 749 9.58 24.57 -12.56
N ALA A 750 10.87 24.85 -12.39
CA ALA A 750 11.96 24.12 -13.02
C ALA A 750 11.99 22.62 -12.68
N CYS A 751 11.68 22.26 -11.43
CA CYS A 751 11.71 20.87 -10.98
C CYS A 751 10.42 20.10 -11.34
N THR A 752 9.26 20.78 -11.49
CA THR A 752 7.98 20.11 -11.63
C THR A 752 7.35 20.22 -13.01
N LEU A 753 7.65 21.27 -13.77
CA LEU A 753 7.01 21.56 -15.06
C LEU A 753 7.29 20.44 -16.07
N ALA A 754 8.55 20.04 -16.24
CA ALA A 754 8.93 19.02 -17.21
C ALA A 754 8.28 17.66 -16.92
N PRO A 755 8.44 17.04 -15.73
CA PRO A 755 7.80 15.76 -15.45
C PRO A 755 6.27 15.84 -15.51
N THR A 756 5.65 16.97 -15.11
CA THR A 756 4.20 17.15 -15.19
C THR A 756 3.71 17.20 -16.64
N VAL A 757 4.31 18.06 -17.49
CA VAL A 757 3.96 18.17 -18.91
C VAL A 757 4.18 16.83 -19.61
N TYR A 758 5.29 16.16 -19.31
CA TYR A 758 5.60 14.85 -19.88
C TYR A 758 4.61 13.77 -19.45
N THR A 759 4.18 13.80 -18.19
CA THR A 759 3.10 12.93 -17.67
C THR A 759 1.77 13.20 -18.37
N LEU A 760 1.39 14.46 -18.52
CA LEU A 760 0.16 14.83 -19.24
C LEU A 760 0.22 14.42 -20.72
N ALA A 761 1.38 14.59 -21.35
CA ALA A 761 1.58 14.11 -22.71
C ALA A 761 1.50 12.58 -22.81
N THR A 762 2.02 11.85 -21.81
CA THR A 762 1.91 10.39 -21.73
C THR A 762 0.46 9.94 -21.69
N VAL A 763 -0.36 10.48 -20.79
CA VAL A 763 -1.77 10.04 -20.67
C VAL A 763 -2.68 10.50 -21.82
N ASN A 764 -2.24 11.50 -22.59
CA ASN A 764 -2.99 12.04 -23.74
C ASN A 764 -2.74 11.29 -25.07
N VAL A 765 -1.85 10.30 -25.06
CA VAL A 765 -1.52 9.46 -26.23
C VAL A 765 -1.89 8.02 -25.92
N ALA A 766 -2.50 7.33 -26.89
CA ALA A 766 -2.78 5.91 -26.76
C ALA A 766 -1.49 5.08 -26.79
N HIS A 767 -1.28 4.29 -25.78
CA HIS A 767 -0.18 3.33 -25.69
C HIS A 767 -0.72 1.93 -25.93
N THR A 768 -0.11 1.21 -26.88
CA THR A 768 -0.50 -0.16 -27.26
C THR A 768 0.74 -1.06 -27.37
N GLY A 769 0.54 -2.38 -27.35
CA GLY A 769 1.59 -3.36 -27.51
C GLY A 769 2.27 -3.77 -26.19
N SER A 770 3.29 -4.64 -26.30
CA SER A 770 3.91 -5.30 -25.15
C SER A 770 4.94 -4.44 -24.40
N ILE A 771 5.50 -3.39 -25.02
CA ILE A 771 6.59 -2.57 -24.48
C ILE A 771 6.24 -1.08 -24.54
N PRO A 772 5.30 -0.60 -23.69
CA PRO A 772 4.95 0.81 -23.69
C PRO A 772 6.08 1.65 -23.09
N THR A 773 6.24 2.89 -23.58
CA THR A 773 7.18 3.89 -23.07
C THR A 773 6.45 5.19 -22.76
N ALA A 774 6.85 5.88 -21.68
CA ALA A 774 6.26 7.17 -21.35
C ALA A 774 6.68 8.24 -22.37
N GLY A 775 5.79 9.19 -22.65
CA GLY A 775 6.05 10.36 -23.47
C GLY A 775 5.02 10.61 -24.57
N PRO A 776 5.20 11.71 -25.33
CA PRO A 776 4.26 12.14 -26.37
C PRO A 776 4.31 11.26 -27.63
N ASN A 777 5.37 10.47 -27.80
CA ASN A 777 5.59 9.65 -28.99
C ASN A 777 5.31 8.18 -28.69
N SER A 778 4.12 7.69 -29.03
CA SER A 778 3.90 6.24 -29.16
C SER A 778 4.74 5.62 -30.33
N THR A 779 5.44 6.48 -31.07
CA THR A 779 6.07 6.16 -32.37
C THR A 779 7.48 5.60 -32.33
N ALA A 780 8.16 5.59 -31.15
CA ALA A 780 9.49 4.96 -31.06
C ALA A 780 9.48 3.46 -31.38
N MET A 781 8.31 2.82 -31.36
CA MET A 781 8.09 1.42 -31.75
C MET A 781 7.21 1.21 -32.97
N ARG A 782 6.93 2.23 -33.78
CA ARG A 782 6.27 2.03 -35.10
C ARG A 782 7.04 1.11 -36.03
N ARG A 783 8.30 0.80 -35.77
CA ARG A 783 9.07 -0.21 -36.51
C ARG A 783 8.77 -1.65 -36.11
N SER A 784 8.16 -1.90 -34.98
CA SER A 784 7.73 -3.24 -34.49
C SER A 784 6.22 -3.46 -34.59
N ASN A 785 5.42 -2.40 -34.69
CA ASN A 785 3.96 -2.45 -34.61
C ASN A 785 3.28 -2.38 -35.99
N ASN A 786 3.64 -3.27 -36.88
CA ASN A 786 2.64 -3.84 -37.77
C ASN A 786 1.88 -4.98 -37.04
N GLU A 787 1.84 -5.01 -35.71
CA GLU A 787 0.81 -5.72 -34.95
C GLU A 787 -0.48 -4.94 -35.18
N SER A 788 -1.21 -5.30 -36.23
CA SER A 788 -2.61 -4.90 -36.40
C SER A 788 -3.34 -5.35 -35.15
N SER A 789 -3.64 -4.41 -34.25
CA SER A 789 -4.42 -4.66 -33.03
C SER A 789 -5.88 -5.01 -33.32
N GLN A 790 -6.24 -5.06 -34.60
CA GLN A 790 -7.56 -5.48 -35.08
C GLN A 790 -7.37 -6.64 -36.06
N ALA A 791 -8.02 -7.77 -35.77
CA ALA A 791 -8.15 -8.86 -36.69
C ALA A 791 -8.94 -8.41 -37.95
N ASP A 792 -8.64 -8.97 -39.07
CA ASP A 792 -9.45 -8.80 -40.30
C ASP A 792 -10.91 -9.20 -39.98
N GLY A 793 -11.80 -8.24 -40.09
CA GLY A 793 -13.23 -8.42 -39.76
C GLY A 793 -13.88 -9.47 -40.66
N GLN A 794 -13.43 -9.63 -41.90
CA GLN A 794 -13.93 -10.64 -42.84
C GLN A 794 -13.50 -12.04 -42.41
N LEU A 795 -12.23 -12.19 -41.97
CA LEU A 795 -11.73 -13.43 -41.39
C LEU A 795 -12.55 -13.87 -40.18
N VAL A 796 -12.75 -12.96 -39.19
CA VAL A 796 -13.50 -13.29 -37.99
C VAL A 796 -14.95 -13.66 -38.28
N GLN A 797 -15.61 -12.92 -39.18
CA GLN A 797 -17.01 -13.25 -39.57
C GLN A 797 -17.10 -14.60 -40.29
N TYR A 798 -16.13 -14.89 -41.17
CA TYR A 798 -16.07 -16.20 -41.85
C TYR A 798 -15.92 -17.33 -40.82
N LEU A 799 -14.94 -17.22 -39.93
CA LEU A 799 -14.64 -18.23 -38.92
C LEU A 799 -15.84 -18.47 -37.97
N LEU A 800 -16.52 -17.42 -37.51
CA LEU A 800 -17.70 -17.54 -36.63
C LEU A 800 -18.86 -18.26 -37.33
N ARG A 801 -19.06 -18.07 -38.64
CA ARG A 801 -20.09 -18.76 -39.42
C ARG A 801 -19.76 -20.24 -39.67
N HIS A 802 -18.48 -20.63 -39.72
CA HIS A 802 -18.04 -21.95 -40.13
C HIS A 802 -17.32 -22.77 -39.04
N GLN A 803 -17.39 -22.34 -37.77
CA GLN A 803 -16.73 -23.00 -36.64
C GLN A 803 -17.21 -24.47 -36.40
N HIS A 804 -18.49 -24.76 -36.68
CA HIS A 804 -19.10 -26.11 -36.64
C HIS A 804 -18.73 -26.96 -35.41
N GLY A 805 -18.69 -26.37 -34.19
CA GLY A 805 -18.43 -27.05 -32.92
C GLY A 805 -16.96 -27.35 -32.59
N ALA A 806 -16.00 -26.80 -33.33
CA ALA A 806 -14.58 -26.86 -32.97
C ALA A 806 -14.33 -26.14 -31.62
N THR A 807 -13.39 -26.65 -30.82
CA THR A 807 -13.03 -26.05 -29.53
C THR A 807 -12.36 -24.70 -29.71
N TRP A 808 -11.45 -24.59 -30.66
CA TRP A 808 -10.78 -23.35 -31.03
C TRP A 808 -11.32 -22.85 -32.37
N LEU A 809 -11.61 -21.54 -32.40
CA LEU A 809 -12.10 -20.87 -33.62
C LEU A 809 -11.11 -21.03 -34.80
N VAL A 810 -9.83 -20.87 -34.49
CA VAL A 810 -8.71 -21.04 -35.41
C VAL A 810 -7.42 -21.29 -34.60
N ALA A 811 -6.46 -21.97 -35.21
CA ALA A 811 -5.08 -22.06 -34.69
C ALA A 811 -4.19 -21.06 -35.44
N VAL A 812 -3.25 -20.44 -34.73
CA VAL A 812 -2.27 -19.49 -35.26
C VAL A 812 -0.89 -19.79 -34.68
N ALA A 813 0.15 -19.20 -35.26
CA ALA A 813 1.53 -19.48 -34.85
C ALA A 813 1.88 -18.95 -33.47
N SER A 814 1.40 -17.75 -33.09
CA SER A 814 1.79 -17.05 -31.88
C SER A 814 0.62 -16.47 -31.07
N ALA A 815 0.88 -16.18 -29.81
CA ALA A 815 -0.07 -15.53 -28.90
C ALA A 815 -0.44 -14.10 -29.35
N ASN A 816 0.47 -13.37 -29.97
CA ASN A 816 0.20 -12.04 -30.49
C ASN A 816 -0.81 -12.06 -31.63
N GLU A 817 -0.72 -13.04 -32.50
CA GLU A 817 -1.71 -13.26 -33.58
C GLU A 817 -3.04 -13.74 -33.04
N SER A 818 -3.02 -14.65 -32.04
CA SER A 818 -4.24 -15.17 -31.44
C SER A 818 -5.03 -14.10 -30.68
N ALA A 819 -4.36 -13.18 -29.98
CA ALA A 819 -4.98 -12.16 -29.16
C ALA A 819 -5.91 -11.23 -29.96
N ALA A 820 -5.49 -10.79 -31.16
CA ALA A 820 -6.31 -9.92 -31.99
C ALA A 820 -7.62 -10.61 -32.45
N ILE A 821 -7.54 -11.87 -32.86
CA ILE A 821 -8.71 -12.67 -33.30
C ILE A 821 -9.61 -12.98 -32.10
N GLN A 822 -9.01 -13.38 -30.97
CA GLN A 822 -9.74 -13.71 -29.75
C GLN A 822 -10.51 -12.51 -29.20
N LEU A 823 -9.87 -11.33 -29.10
CA LEU A 823 -10.51 -10.11 -28.58
C LEU A 823 -11.68 -9.65 -29.46
N THR A 824 -11.56 -9.84 -30.79
CA THR A 824 -12.61 -9.44 -31.74
C THR A 824 -13.75 -10.46 -31.80
N SER A 825 -13.44 -11.79 -31.74
CA SER A 825 -14.44 -12.85 -31.87
C SER A 825 -15.13 -13.21 -30.53
N GLY A 826 -14.45 -12.98 -29.39
CA GLY A 826 -14.88 -13.49 -28.09
C GLY A 826 -14.71 -15.00 -27.92
N GLN A 827 -14.11 -15.71 -28.88
CA GLN A 827 -13.96 -17.16 -28.90
C GLN A 827 -12.50 -17.58 -28.65
N PRO A 828 -12.26 -18.78 -28.10
CA PRO A 828 -10.91 -19.30 -27.91
C PRO A 828 -10.13 -19.42 -29.23
N VAL A 829 -8.88 -18.99 -29.25
CA VAL A 829 -7.95 -19.08 -30.38
C VAL A 829 -6.67 -19.76 -29.92
N MET A 830 -6.24 -20.82 -30.64
CA MET A 830 -5.10 -21.62 -30.24
C MET A 830 -3.79 -20.97 -30.71
N ALA A 831 -2.95 -20.57 -29.77
CA ALA A 831 -1.59 -20.06 -30.03
C ALA A 831 -0.58 -21.20 -30.00
N VAL A 832 -0.41 -21.89 -31.11
CA VAL A 832 0.31 -23.19 -31.24
C VAL A 832 1.75 -23.12 -30.70
N GLY A 833 2.46 -22.02 -30.91
CA GLY A 833 3.84 -21.79 -30.46
C GLY A 833 4.01 -20.86 -29.29
N GLY A 834 2.98 -20.68 -28.44
CA GLY A 834 3.04 -19.82 -27.28
C GLY A 834 3.27 -18.34 -27.57
N PHE A 835 4.00 -17.62 -26.69
CA PHE A 835 4.13 -16.15 -26.77
C PHE A 835 4.72 -15.66 -28.09
N ASN A 836 5.91 -16.14 -28.44
CA ASN A 836 6.66 -15.71 -29.66
C ASN A 836 6.59 -16.69 -30.81
N GLY A 837 5.82 -17.77 -30.71
CA GLY A 837 5.82 -18.84 -31.70
C GLY A 837 6.97 -19.83 -31.58
N SER A 838 7.76 -19.79 -30.50
CA SER A 838 8.92 -20.63 -30.26
C SER A 838 8.72 -21.71 -29.15
N ASP A 839 7.63 -21.63 -28.37
CA ASP A 839 7.29 -22.68 -27.42
C ASP A 839 6.86 -23.95 -28.19
N THR A 840 7.07 -25.12 -27.57
CA THR A 840 6.71 -26.42 -28.20
C THR A 840 5.66 -27.16 -27.36
N PRO A 841 4.46 -26.60 -27.16
CA PRO A 841 3.41 -27.23 -26.33
C PRO A 841 2.87 -28.50 -26.95
N LEU A 842 2.94 -28.65 -28.26
CA LEU A 842 2.46 -29.78 -29.03
C LEU A 842 3.52 -30.29 -30.02
N THR A 843 3.58 -31.61 -30.15
CA THR A 843 4.20 -32.26 -31.33
C THR A 843 3.26 -32.24 -32.53
N LEU A 844 3.81 -32.45 -33.76
CA LEU A 844 3.00 -32.55 -34.98
C LEU A 844 1.91 -33.64 -34.83
N GLU A 845 2.25 -34.77 -34.26
CA GLU A 845 1.30 -35.90 -34.08
C GLU A 845 0.16 -35.54 -33.12
N GLN A 846 0.46 -34.85 -32.06
CA GLN A 846 -0.57 -34.33 -31.12
C GLN A 846 -1.49 -33.31 -31.81
N PHE A 847 -0.94 -32.43 -32.65
CA PHE A 847 -1.72 -31.47 -33.44
C PHE A 847 -2.65 -32.17 -34.43
N LYS A 848 -2.14 -33.17 -35.15
CA LYS A 848 -2.96 -34.02 -36.04
C LYS A 848 -4.11 -34.70 -35.31
N GLN A 849 -3.89 -35.17 -34.06
CA GLN A 849 -4.95 -35.76 -33.27
C GLN A 849 -6.05 -34.73 -32.92
N LEU A 850 -5.69 -33.48 -32.61
CA LEU A 850 -6.69 -32.43 -32.36
C LEU A 850 -7.50 -32.11 -33.64
N VAL A 851 -6.91 -32.14 -34.80
CA VAL A 851 -7.59 -31.98 -36.09
C VAL A 851 -8.54 -33.17 -36.33
N LYS A 852 -8.04 -34.38 -36.13
CA LYS A 852 -8.82 -35.63 -36.33
C LYS A 852 -10.07 -35.69 -35.44
N VAL A 853 -9.95 -35.31 -34.17
CA VAL A 853 -11.11 -35.25 -33.25
C VAL A 853 -11.97 -33.99 -33.45
N GLY A 854 -11.65 -33.12 -34.41
CA GLY A 854 -12.42 -31.95 -34.79
C GLY A 854 -12.35 -30.79 -33.78
N LYS A 855 -11.37 -30.78 -32.89
CA LYS A 855 -11.14 -29.66 -31.99
C LYS A 855 -10.54 -28.43 -32.65
N VAL A 856 -9.75 -28.63 -33.70
CA VAL A 856 -9.15 -27.59 -34.57
C VAL A 856 -9.57 -27.86 -36.00
N LYS A 857 -10.20 -26.90 -36.66
CA LYS A 857 -10.65 -27.00 -38.05
C LYS A 857 -9.88 -26.07 -38.96
N TYR A 858 -9.51 -24.90 -38.48
CA TYR A 858 -8.84 -23.88 -39.27
C TYR A 858 -7.46 -23.54 -38.71
N TYR A 859 -6.53 -23.23 -39.62
CA TYR A 859 -5.22 -22.67 -39.31
C TYR A 859 -4.98 -21.40 -40.15
N ALA A 860 -4.60 -20.31 -39.50
CA ALA A 860 -4.35 -19.03 -40.17
C ALA A 860 -2.86 -18.69 -40.19
N ILE A 861 -2.35 -18.28 -41.36
CA ILE A 861 -0.96 -17.89 -41.56
C ILE A 861 -0.95 -16.45 -42.10
N SER A 862 -0.33 -15.52 -41.39
CA SER A 862 -0.18 -14.13 -41.80
C SER A 862 0.71 -14.02 -43.06
N SER A 863 0.25 -13.30 -44.09
CA SER A 863 1.01 -13.05 -45.31
C SER A 863 2.19 -12.08 -45.11
N HIS A 864 2.15 -11.25 -44.10
CA HIS A 864 3.19 -10.31 -43.68
C HIS A 864 4.19 -10.90 -42.67
N GLY A 865 4.31 -12.24 -42.63
CA GLY A 865 5.06 -12.98 -41.64
C GLY A 865 6.53 -12.60 -41.53
N ARG A 866 6.84 -11.59 -40.70
CA ARG A 866 7.99 -11.66 -39.81
C ARG A 866 7.57 -12.40 -38.52
N GLY A 867 7.07 -13.63 -38.70
CA GLY A 867 7.04 -14.60 -37.64
C GLY A 867 8.47 -14.77 -37.16
N GLY A 868 8.78 -14.40 -35.91
CA GLY A 868 10.09 -14.58 -35.32
C GLY A 868 10.47 -16.05 -35.12
N GLY A 869 10.46 -16.80 -36.22
CA GLY A 869 11.05 -18.13 -36.31
C GLY A 869 12.49 -17.97 -36.74
N GLY A 870 13.40 -17.83 -35.76
CA GLY A 870 14.80 -18.15 -36.01
C GLY A 870 14.91 -19.61 -36.50
N PRO A 871 15.94 -19.99 -37.29
CA PRO A 871 16.12 -21.38 -37.74
C PRO A 871 16.32 -22.28 -36.49
N GLY A 872 15.25 -23.00 -36.09
CA GLY A 872 15.26 -23.91 -34.93
C GLY A 872 13.94 -24.01 -34.14
N GLY A 873 12.87 -23.27 -34.48
CA GLY A 873 11.59 -23.32 -33.75
C GLY A 873 10.76 -24.53 -34.19
N GLY A 874 10.34 -25.36 -33.24
CA GLY A 874 9.51 -26.56 -33.43
C GLY A 874 8.13 -26.35 -34.08
N ASN A 875 7.77 -25.12 -34.42
CA ASN A 875 6.53 -24.75 -35.10
C ASN A 875 6.61 -24.86 -36.65
N ASN A 876 7.80 -25.05 -37.20
CA ASN A 876 7.98 -25.21 -38.65
C ASN A 876 7.35 -26.50 -39.20
N GLU A 877 7.34 -27.59 -38.41
CA GLU A 877 6.77 -28.86 -38.82
C GLU A 877 5.24 -28.78 -38.95
N ILE A 878 4.54 -28.19 -37.96
CA ILE A 878 3.08 -28.02 -38.00
C ILE A 878 2.68 -27.10 -39.12
N THR A 879 3.34 -25.95 -39.26
CA THR A 879 3.07 -25.00 -40.35
C THR A 879 3.37 -25.58 -41.72
N THR A 880 4.43 -26.35 -41.86
CA THR A 880 4.79 -27.04 -43.09
C THR A 880 3.74 -28.09 -43.42
N TRP A 881 3.35 -28.92 -42.48
CA TRP A 881 2.29 -29.90 -42.66
C TRP A 881 0.96 -29.24 -43.07
N VAL A 882 0.56 -28.14 -42.41
CA VAL A 882 -0.67 -27.39 -42.72
C VAL A 882 -0.63 -26.88 -44.18
N LYS A 883 0.51 -26.35 -44.66
CA LYS A 883 0.67 -25.91 -46.05
C LYS A 883 0.60 -27.03 -47.06
N GLN A 884 1.02 -28.24 -46.66
CA GLN A 884 1.02 -29.42 -47.55
C GLN A 884 -0.35 -30.10 -47.63
N THR A 885 -1.11 -30.12 -46.52
CA THR A 885 -2.34 -30.91 -46.41
C THR A 885 -3.61 -30.10 -46.34
N GLY A 886 -3.51 -28.82 -45.89
CA GLY A 886 -4.67 -27.97 -45.72
C GLY A 886 -5.17 -27.37 -47.04
N THR A 887 -6.49 -27.20 -47.16
CA THR A 887 -7.14 -26.55 -48.29
C THR A 887 -7.22 -25.04 -48.02
N VAL A 888 -6.71 -24.24 -48.98
CA VAL A 888 -6.79 -22.76 -48.87
C VAL A 888 -8.23 -22.31 -49.02
N VAL A 889 -8.68 -21.51 -48.08
CA VAL A 889 -10.05 -20.96 -48.03
C VAL A 889 -10.02 -19.50 -48.49
N ASN A 890 -10.88 -19.15 -49.41
CA ASN A 890 -11.10 -17.75 -49.77
C ASN A 890 -12.21 -17.15 -48.89
N TYR A 891 -11.83 -16.31 -47.93
CA TYR A 891 -12.74 -15.61 -47.05
C TYR A 891 -12.96 -14.14 -47.45
N GLY A 892 -12.33 -13.68 -48.54
CA GLY A 892 -12.46 -12.30 -49.06
C GLY A 892 -11.39 -11.33 -48.63
N GLY A 893 -10.46 -11.70 -47.71
CA GLY A 893 -9.32 -10.88 -47.27
C GLY A 893 -7.99 -11.33 -47.90
N SER A 894 -6.97 -10.49 -47.84
CA SER A 894 -5.63 -10.72 -48.39
C SER A 894 -4.51 -10.85 -47.37
N ASP A 895 -4.71 -10.40 -46.15
CA ASP A 895 -3.64 -10.26 -45.14
C ASP A 895 -3.26 -11.57 -44.44
N VAL A 896 -4.16 -12.55 -44.50
CA VAL A 896 -4.00 -13.85 -43.85
C VAL A 896 -4.38 -14.96 -44.85
N THR A 897 -3.57 -16.00 -44.97
CA THR A 897 -3.96 -17.22 -45.67
C THR A 897 -4.63 -18.19 -44.69
N LEU A 898 -5.90 -18.51 -44.92
CA LEU A 898 -6.66 -19.41 -44.10
C LEU A 898 -6.66 -20.83 -44.71
N TYR A 899 -6.32 -21.82 -43.90
CA TYR A 899 -6.33 -23.22 -44.28
C TYR A 899 -7.44 -23.95 -43.52
N GLU A 900 -8.27 -24.70 -44.25
CA GLU A 900 -9.19 -25.69 -43.68
C GLU A 900 -8.49 -27.02 -43.59
N LEU A 901 -8.54 -27.67 -42.44
CA LEU A 901 -7.88 -28.93 -42.14
C LEU A 901 -8.92 -30.06 -42.18
N SER A 902 -8.65 -31.10 -43.00
CA SER A 902 -9.53 -32.27 -43.10
C SER A 902 -9.38 -33.21 -41.88
N ARG A 903 -10.45 -33.91 -41.52
CA ARG A 903 -10.46 -34.90 -40.42
C ARG A 903 -9.87 -36.26 -40.80
N GLU A 904 -9.28 -36.35 -42.02
CA GLU A 904 -8.68 -37.60 -42.54
C GLU A 904 -7.30 -37.89 -41.94
#